data_138ff8be75e529cf5bbf22fe0d6aa01a
#
_entry.id   138ff8be75e529cf5bbf22fe0d6aa01a
#
_cell.length_a   1.000
_cell.length_b   1.000
_cell.length_c   1.000
_cell.angle_alpha   90.00
_cell.angle_beta   90.00
_cell.angle_gamma   90.00
#
_symmetry.space_group_name_H-M   'P 1'
#
loop_
_entity.id
_entity.type
_entity.pdbx_description
1 polymer ?
#
loop_
_entity_poly.entity_id
_entity_poly.type
_entity_poly.pdbx_seq_one_letter_code
_entity_poly.pdbx_strand_id
1 'polypeptide(L)'
;MSNLPSQARVVIIGGGAVGVSALYHLAMAGWTDAVLLEKNELTAGSTWHAAGNVPTFSASWSIMNMQRYSASLYRELGAQVDYPMNYHVTGSIRLGHSNERLQEFKRVVGMGRYQGMDLDILSPEQIKSKYPFVETHDLIGALHDPHDGDIDPAQLTQALAKGARDLGARIFRFCPATGARRENDEWVVSTPEGDIRCEYVVNAAGYYAREVGKWFGREVPMMVMSHQYMLFEEIPELAAWSKEVGHKLPLLRDVDSSYYLRQEKTGMNLGPYERNCKAHWLTADDPMPEDFSFQLFPDDLERLEWYLNDAVERVPILGTAGLSRMINGPIPYTPDGNPLIGPMPGVPNAFEACVFTFGICQAGGAGKVLAEWVTEGQTEWDMWSCDPRRYTHFASDQDYCVAKGMEVYGHEYAMHFPNHAWPAGRNRKLSPIHDRIAALGAQFKPYNGWERASWYAKSGDDTSEQSTQTWNRAGPWQKRIEEECLAVRDTAGILDLPGFSRYRLQGEGARDWLLGLITGKVPKTGRIGLAYFADDKGRIVTEMSVMALEENLFFLTTAATAQWHDFAWLQKHLPKDARFTLDDVTDDLACQILSGPQSRAILADITDADLSKPWLTHQPCRIAGRRLQLVRVSFVGELGWELHTKVDDTAAVFDAVWAAGGKHGLKPFGMEALDSLRIEKRYRAWKGDLSTDYTILQGGLERFVDWAKPDFKGKAALEREKQQGVTKRFVTLAVDAGECDAPYMSTLWRDGQVVGETTSGNWGYRVGKSVALGMLRSDLAVPGTELEVEIFGDRFKAVVQPDRPLWDPENGRLRA
;
A
#
# COMPACT_ATOMS: atom_id res chain seq x y z
N MET A 1 29.52 -37.29 1.80
CA MET A 1 28.16 -37.18 2.37
C MET A 1 27.85 -35.70 2.36
N SER A 2 26.70 -35.32 1.82
CA SER A 2 26.24 -33.95 1.82
C SER A 2 26.14 -33.42 3.28
N ASN A 3 26.62 -32.20 3.52
CA ASN A 3 26.42 -31.52 4.81
C ASN A 3 25.02 -30.90 4.94
N LEU A 4 24.14 -31.20 3.98
CA LEU A 4 22.78 -30.68 3.94
C LEU A 4 21.97 -31.29 5.11
N PRO A 5 21.27 -30.48 5.93
CA PRO A 5 20.44 -31.04 7.00
C PRO A 5 19.15 -31.64 6.43
N SER A 6 18.68 -32.72 7.02
CA SER A 6 17.38 -33.31 6.68
C SER A 6 16.19 -32.52 7.27
N GLN A 7 16.47 -31.61 8.24
CA GLN A 7 15.47 -30.78 8.88
C GLN A 7 16.02 -29.38 9.16
N ALA A 8 15.14 -28.39 9.11
CA ALA A 8 15.38 -27.01 9.54
C ALA A 8 14.05 -26.40 10.00
N ARG A 9 14.09 -25.37 10.81
CA ARG A 9 12.85 -24.66 11.17
C ARG A 9 12.36 -23.78 10.00
N VAL A 10 13.28 -23.08 9.34
CA VAL A 10 12.98 -22.21 8.20
C VAL A 10 13.91 -22.56 7.04
N VAL A 11 13.34 -22.67 5.83
CA VAL A 11 14.12 -22.76 4.57
C VAL A 11 13.84 -21.53 3.74
N ILE A 12 14.91 -20.79 3.38
CA ILE A 12 14.87 -19.61 2.50
C ILE A 12 15.41 -20.01 1.14
N ILE A 13 14.66 -19.74 0.07
CA ILE A 13 15.02 -20.04 -1.31
C ILE A 13 15.45 -18.76 -2.01
N GLY A 14 16.78 -18.59 -2.24
CA GLY A 14 17.40 -17.46 -2.92
C GLY A 14 18.42 -16.70 -2.07
N GLY A 15 19.64 -16.54 -2.58
CA GLY A 15 20.83 -15.94 -1.94
C GLY A 15 21.13 -14.51 -2.40
N GLY A 16 20.13 -13.75 -2.83
CA GLY A 16 20.23 -12.31 -3.05
C GLY A 16 20.24 -11.52 -1.73
N ALA A 17 20.43 -10.19 -1.81
CA ALA A 17 20.49 -9.31 -0.63
C ALA A 17 19.31 -9.49 0.33
N VAL A 18 18.09 -9.65 -0.19
CA VAL A 18 16.87 -9.81 0.61
C VAL A 18 16.82 -11.15 1.33
N GLY A 19 17.08 -12.27 0.63
CA GLY A 19 17.06 -13.60 1.24
C GLY A 19 18.13 -13.75 2.32
N VAL A 20 19.32 -13.21 2.08
CA VAL A 20 20.42 -13.21 3.06
C VAL A 20 20.08 -12.30 4.26
N SER A 21 19.46 -11.15 4.02
CA SER A 21 18.98 -10.27 5.09
C SER A 21 17.91 -10.93 5.94
N ALA A 22 16.99 -11.67 5.32
CA ALA A 22 15.97 -12.44 6.03
C ALA A 22 16.62 -13.49 6.95
N LEU A 23 17.62 -14.23 6.46
CA LEU A 23 18.37 -15.18 7.26
C LEU A 23 19.09 -14.51 8.44
N TYR A 24 19.73 -13.36 8.21
CA TYR A 24 20.42 -12.60 9.25
C TYR A 24 19.45 -12.17 10.36
N HIS A 25 18.30 -11.62 10.02
CA HIS A 25 17.33 -11.15 11.01
C HIS A 25 16.62 -12.30 11.75
N LEU A 26 16.38 -13.44 11.11
CA LEU A 26 15.92 -14.64 11.80
C LEU A 26 16.95 -15.11 12.84
N ALA A 27 18.24 -15.13 12.45
CA ALA A 27 19.31 -15.48 13.38
C ALA A 27 19.45 -14.48 14.55
N MET A 28 19.30 -13.17 14.26
CA MET A 28 19.25 -12.12 15.31
C MET A 28 18.08 -12.33 16.27
N ALA A 29 16.94 -12.80 15.79
CA ALA A 29 15.77 -13.15 16.60
C ALA A 29 15.93 -14.49 17.36
N GLY A 30 17.10 -15.12 17.28
CA GLY A 30 17.40 -16.40 17.96
C GLY A 30 16.93 -17.64 17.19
N TRP A 31 16.43 -17.50 15.96
CA TRP A 31 16.01 -18.61 15.11
C TRP A 31 17.18 -19.09 14.23
N THR A 32 18.19 -19.70 14.89
CA THR A 32 19.42 -20.14 14.22
C THR A 32 19.27 -21.45 13.45
N ASP A 33 18.21 -22.23 13.67
CA ASP A 33 17.85 -23.38 12.85
C ASP A 33 17.14 -22.94 11.56
N ALA A 34 17.79 -22.03 10.83
CA ALA A 34 17.38 -21.51 9.54
C ALA A 34 18.43 -21.84 8.47
N VAL A 35 17.95 -22.21 7.28
CA VAL A 35 18.76 -22.62 6.15
C VAL A 35 18.43 -21.75 4.94
N LEU A 36 19.46 -21.24 4.27
CA LEU A 36 19.31 -20.57 2.98
C LEU A 36 19.92 -21.48 1.87
N LEU A 37 19.13 -21.67 0.82
CA LEU A 37 19.54 -22.40 -0.39
C LEU A 37 19.72 -21.40 -1.53
N GLU A 38 20.92 -21.42 -2.15
CA GLU A 38 21.23 -20.66 -3.34
C GLU A 38 21.74 -21.60 -4.43
N LYS A 39 21.13 -21.51 -5.64
CA LYS A 39 21.47 -22.39 -6.74
C LYS A 39 22.87 -22.15 -7.31
N ASN A 40 23.37 -20.93 -7.18
CA ASN A 40 24.68 -20.50 -7.66
C ASN A 40 25.49 -19.86 -6.52
N GLU A 41 26.23 -18.80 -6.81
CA GLU A 41 26.90 -17.99 -5.78
C GLU A 41 25.95 -16.94 -5.22
N LEU A 42 26.15 -16.49 -3.99
CA LEU A 42 25.41 -15.35 -3.44
C LEU A 42 25.50 -14.16 -4.37
N THR A 43 24.45 -13.40 -4.48
CA THR A 43 24.30 -12.21 -5.33
C THR A 43 24.10 -12.48 -6.82
N ALA A 44 24.16 -13.69 -7.30
CA ALA A 44 24.19 -14.03 -8.75
C ALA A 44 22.98 -13.51 -9.56
N GLY A 45 21.87 -13.16 -8.91
CA GLY A 45 20.69 -12.54 -9.51
C GLY A 45 20.83 -11.02 -9.70
N SER A 46 19.74 -10.26 -9.54
CA SER A 46 19.75 -8.78 -9.71
C SER A 46 20.69 -8.05 -8.75
N THR A 47 21.09 -8.66 -7.65
CA THR A 47 21.92 -8.01 -6.62
C THR A 47 23.28 -7.54 -7.16
N TRP A 48 23.98 -8.36 -7.95
CA TRP A 48 25.36 -8.05 -8.38
C TRP A 48 25.47 -6.87 -9.35
N HIS A 49 24.41 -6.62 -10.12
CA HIS A 49 24.37 -5.54 -11.10
C HIS A 49 23.54 -4.34 -10.64
N ALA A 50 23.09 -4.31 -9.38
CA ALA A 50 22.33 -3.19 -8.85
C ALA A 50 23.21 -1.93 -8.74
N ALA A 51 22.62 -0.76 -9.01
CA ALA A 51 23.32 0.53 -8.94
C ALA A 51 23.79 0.91 -7.52
N GLY A 52 23.25 0.29 -6.48
CA GLY A 52 23.70 0.47 -5.10
C GLY A 52 23.22 1.75 -4.42
N ASN A 53 22.23 2.45 -4.96
CA ASN A 53 21.65 3.64 -4.33
C ASN A 53 20.88 3.25 -3.05
N VAL A 54 21.01 4.08 -2.00
CA VAL A 54 20.34 3.87 -0.71
C VAL A 54 19.57 5.13 -0.31
N PRO A 55 18.38 5.38 -0.93
CA PRO A 55 17.48 6.43 -0.48
C PRO A 55 16.86 6.07 0.87
N THR A 56 16.63 7.07 1.72
CA THR A 56 16.00 6.93 3.03
C THR A 56 14.54 7.36 3.03
N PHE A 57 14.12 8.13 2.02
CA PHE A 57 12.77 8.63 1.87
C PHE A 57 11.95 7.85 0.84
N SER A 58 10.66 7.65 1.16
CA SER A 58 9.61 7.22 0.24
C SER A 58 8.29 7.89 0.61
N ALA A 59 7.43 8.16 -0.38
CA ALA A 59 6.06 8.60 -0.15
C ALA A 59 5.15 7.50 0.43
N SER A 60 5.56 6.24 0.35
CA SER A 60 4.91 5.10 1.02
C SER A 60 5.47 4.95 2.43
N TRP A 61 4.57 4.98 3.43
CA TRP A 61 4.93 4.82 4.85
C TRP A 61 5.67 3.51 5.13
N SER A 62 5.19 2.39 4.60
CA SER A 62 5.81 1.07 4.77
C SER A 62 7.22 1.03 4.17
N ILE A 63 7.36 1.55 2.94
CA ILE A 63 8.65 1.59 2.23
C ILE A 63 9.64 2.50 2.96
N MET A 64 9.20 3.68 3.40
CA MET A 64 10.05 4.63 4.13
C MET A 64 10.60 4.01 5.42
N ASN A 65 9.79 3.31 6.20
CA ASN A 65 10.25 2.62 7.41
C ASN A 65 11.31 1.55 7.09
N MET A 66 11.10 0.76 6.03
CA MET A 66 12.10 -0.22 5.59
C MET A 66 13.41 0.43 5.15
N GLN A 67 13.35 1.49 4.34
CA GLN A 67 14.55 2.18 3.83
C GLN A 67 15.34 2.85 4.95
N ARG A 68 14.66 3.52 5.88
CA ARG A 68 15.31 4.13 7.05
C ARG A 68 16.00 3.10 7.94
N TYR A 69 15.32 1.99 8.21
CA TYR A 69 15.93 0.90 8.97
C TYR A 69 17.14 0.33 8.23
N SER A 70 17.02 0.10 6.91
CA SER A 70 18.14 -0.38 6.08
C SER A 70 19.35 0.55 6.16
N ALA A 71 19.15 1.85 5.94
CA ALA A 71 20.23 2.84 6.01
C ALA A 71 20.88 2.90 7.40
N SER A 72 20.08 2.79 8.47
CA SER A 72 20.59 2.73 9.84
C SER A 72 21.44 1.47 10.07
N LEU A 73 20.92 0.31 9.67
CA LEU A 73 21.64 -0.97 9.77
C LEU A 73 22.96 -0.92 9.01
N TYR A 74 22.98 -0.40 7.77
CA TYR A 74 24.16 -0.43 6.90
C TYR A 74 25.31 0.44 7.42
N ARG A 75 25.01 1.52 8.18
CA ARG A 75 26.03 2.37 8.82
C ARG A 75 26.87 1.58 9.84
N GLU A 76 26.28 0.61 10.50
CA GLU A 76 26.89 -0.10 11.62
C GLU A 76 27.29 -1.55 11.28
N LEU A 77 26.64 -2.14 10.29
CA LEU A 77 26.73 -3.57 9.97
C LEU A 77 28.18 -4.02 9.78
N GLY A 78 29.00 -3.28 9.02
CA GLY A 78 30.39 -3.64 8.76
C GLY A 78 31.20 -3.80 10.04
N ALA A 79 31.04 -2.89 10.99
CA ALA A 79 31.70 -2.94 12.28
C ALA A 79 31.13 -4.06 13.18
N GLN A 80 29.81 -4.26 13.15
CA GLN A 80 29.15 -5.29 13.96
C GLN A 80 29.57 -6.71 13.59
N VAL A 81 29.78 -6.96 12.27
CA VAL A 81 30.12 -8.30 11.79
C VAL A 81 31.58 -8.44 11.36
N ASP A 82 32.43 -7.43 11.62
CA ASP A 82 33.85 -7.40 11.22
C ASP A 82 34.03 -7.74 9.72
N TYR A 83 33.36 -6.95 8.87
CA TYR A 83 33.44 -7.11 7.41
C TYR A 83 33.54 -5.73 6.74
N PRO A 84 34.50 -5.52 5.80
CA PRO A 84 34.67 -4.24 5.14
C PRO A 84 33.46 -3.93 4.24
N MET A 85 32.89 -2.74 4.38
CA MET A 85 31.75 -2.27 3.60
C MET A 85 32.01 -0.89 3.02
N ASN A 86 31.79 -0.76 1.73
CA ASN A 86 31.83 0.51 0.99
C ASN A 86 30.44 1.15 1.04
N TYR A 87 30.12 1.79 2.15
CA TYR A 87 28.91 2.56 2.33
C TYR A 87 29.25 4.04 2.49
N HIS A 88 28.73 4.87 1.59
CA HIS A 88 28.97 6.32 1.60
C HIS A 88 27.64 7.05 1.84
N VAL A 89 27.57 7.88 2.85
CA VAL A 89 26.45 8.78 3.08
C VAL A 89 26.79 10.10 2.39
N THR A 90 26.29 10.29 1.17
CA THR A 90 26.59 11.44 0.30
C THR A 90 25.49 12.49 0.32
N GLY A 91 24.32 12.13 0.83
CA GLY A 91 23.08 12.86 0.59
C GLY A 91 22.55 12.70 -0.83
N SER A 92 21.37 13.27 -1.07
CA SER A 92 20.78 13.33 -2.41
C SER A 92 20.04 14.64 -2.66
N ILE A 93 19.92 15.03 -3.94
CA ILE A 93 19.21 16.21 -4.42
C ILE A 93 18.23 15.72 -5.50
N ARG A 94 16.92 15.97 -5.33
CA ARG A 94 15.88 15.71 -6.34
C ARG A 94 15.44 17.04 -6.91
N LEU A 95 15.67 17.26 -8.22
CA LEU A 95 15.41 18.51 -8.91
C LEU A 95 13.92 18.71 -9.16
N GLY A 96 13.43 19.94 -9.08
CA GLY A 96 12.03 20.31 -9.31
C GLY A 96 11.92 21.44 -10.32
N HIS A 97 11.16 21.20 -11.39
CA HIS A 97 10.95 22.10 -12.52
C HIS A 97 9.60 22.83 -12.47
N SER A 98 8.64 22.35 -11.66
CA SER A 98 7.28 22.89 -11.58
C SER A 98 6.84 23.18 -10.15
N ASN A 99 5.86 24.07 -10.00
CA ASN A 99 5.26 24.35 -8.69
C ASN A 99 4.60 23.11 -8.08
N GLU A 100 3.95 22.27 -8.88
CA GLU A 100 3.34 21.03 -8.45
C GLU A 100 4.37 20.06 -7.89
N ARG A 101 5.54 19.97 -8.52
CA ARG A 101 6.67 19.17 -8.03
C ARG A 101 7.23 19.73 -6.73
N LEU A 102 7.36 21.04 -6.62
CA LEU A 102 7.81 21.68 -5.39
C LEU A 102 6.81 21.48 -4.24
N GLN A 103 5.50 21.50 -4.53
CA GLN A 103 4.47 21.16 -3.56
C GLN A 103 4.61 19.69 -3.08
N GLU A 104 4.81 18.75 -4.01
CA GLU A 104 5.10 17.36 -3.63
C GLU A 104 6.30 17.27 -2.69
N PHE A 105 7.43 17.94 -3.03
CA PHE A 105 8.63 17.95 -2.19
C PHE A 105 8.39 18.55 -0.80
N LYS A 106 7.63 19.62 -0.70
CA LYS A 106 7.24 20.21 0.59
C LYS A 106 6.39 19.25 1.42
N ARG A 107 5.47 18.51 0.79
CA ARG A 107 4.72 17.43 1.47
C ARG A 107 5.66 16.38 2.02
N VAL A 108 6.65 15.95 1.22
CA VAL A 108 7.67 14.99 1.61
C VAL A 108 8.46 15.46 2.83
N VAL A 109 8.89 16.73 2.84
CA VAL A 109 9.58 17.34 3.98
C VAL A 109 8.71 17.29 5.24
N GLY A 110 7.41 17.57 5.12
CA GLY A 110 6.45 17.45 6.23
C GLY A 110 6.37 16.04 6.79
N MET A 111 6.22 15.03 5.93
CA MET A 111 6.24 13.63 6.34
C MET A 111 7.56 13.23 7.02
N GLY A 112 8.68 13.69 6.48
CA GLY A 112 10.01 13.47 7.05
C GLY A 112 10.15 14.05 8.45
N ARG A 113 9.65 15.25 8.69
CA ARG A 113 9.65 15.89 10.02
C ARG A 113 8.88 15.08 11.05
N TYR A 114 7.74 14.52 10.67
CA TYR A 114 7.00 13.61 11.56
C TYR A 114 7.84 12.40 11.97
N GLN A 115 8.69 11.92 11.08
CA GLN A 115 9.63 10.81 11.32
C GLN A 115 10.96 11.24 11.96
N GLY A 116 11.15 12.54 12.24
CA GLY A 116 12.42 13.07 12.75
C GLY A 116 13.55 13.06 11.71
N MET A 117 13.20 13.10 10.42
CA MET A 117 14.17 13.24 9.33
C MET A 117 14.49 14.71 9.07
N ASP A 118 15.75 14.99 8.73
CA ASP A 118 16.25 16.33 8.42
C ASP A 118 16.24 16.57 6.89
N LEU A 119 15.02 16.67 6.33
CA LEU A 119 14.80 16.94 4.91
C LEU A 119 14.61 18.44 4.68
N ASP A 120 15.15 18.98 3.58
CA ASP A 120 15.10 20.40 3.23
C ASP A 120 14.68 20.65 1.78
N ILE A 121 14.18 21.87 1.53
CA ILE A 121 13.99 22.41 0.19
C ILE A 121 15.16 23.37 -0.10
N LEU A 122 15.86 23.14 -1.20
CA LEU A 122 16.96 23.96 -1.67
C LEU A 122 16.51 24.94 -2.74
N SER A 123 17.07 26.18 -2.71
CA SER A 123 16.99 27.11 -3.83
C SER A 123 17.96 26.71 -4.95
N PRO A 124 17.80 27.25 -6.19
CA PRO A 124 18.74 27.03 -7.29
C PRO A 124 20.19 27.32 -6.94
N GLU A 125 20.46 28.40 -6.15
CA GLU A 125 21.80 28.77 -5.70
C GLU A 125 22.37 27.76 -4.71
N GLN A 126 21.54 27.24 -3.80
CA GLN A 126 21.93 26.19 -2.85
C GLN A 126 22.20 24.87 -3.56
N ILE A 127 21.41 24.54 -4.60
CA ILE A 127 21.66 23.36 -5.46
C ILE A 127 23.04 23.49 -6.10
N LYS A 128 23.34 24.63 -6.77
CA LYS A 128 24.64 24.88 -7.43
C LYS A 128 25.80 24.82 -6.44
N SER A 129 25.60 25.30 -5.22
CA SER A 129 26.62 25.24 -4.16
C SER A 129 26.95 23.81 -3.73
N LYS A 130 25.93 22.92 -3.61
CA LYS A 130 26.12 21.53 -3.22
C LYS A 130 26.54 20.63 -4.38
N TYR A 131 26.17 20.99 -5.62
CA TYR A 131 26.47 20.26 -6.84
C TYR A 131 27.00 21.23 -7.92
N PRO A 132 28.30 21.56 -7.91
CA PRO A 132 28.86 22.65 -8.73
C PRO A 132 28.70 22.45 -10.25
N PHE A 133 28.53 21.23 -10.71
CA PHE A 133 28.48 20.88 -12.13
C PHE A 133 27.05 20.89 -12.73
N VAL A 134 25.99 21.10 -11.92
CA VAL A 134 24.61 21.10 -12.39
C VAL A 134 24.17 22.44 -12.95
N GLU A 135 23.46 22.48 -14.06
CA GLU A 135 22.78 23.67 -14.56
C GLU A 135 21.42 23.84 -13.84
N THR A 136 21.10 25.09 -13.44
CA THR A 136 19.98 25.39 -12.54
C THR A 136 19.02 26.46 -13.09
N HIS A 137 19.20 26.90 -14.33
CA HIS A 137 18.52 28.08 -14.90
C HIS A 137 16.99 27.90 -15.06
N ASP A 138 16.51 26.66 -15.14
CA ASP A 138 15.11 26.24 -15.30
C ASP A 138 14.53 25.59 -14.04
N LEU A 139 15.30 25.51 -12.96
CA LEU A 139 14.87 24.91 -11.70
C LEU A 139 14.20 25.92 -10.78
N ILE A 140 13.17 25.49 -10.07
CA ILE A 140 12.52 26.31 -9.05
C ILE A 140 12.91 25.91 -7.62
N GLY A 141 13.50 24.73 -7.45
CA GLY A 141 13.99 24.22 -6.18
C GLY A 141 14.32 22.74 -6.25
N ALA A 142 14.73 22.17 -5.12
CA ALA A 142 14.99 20.74 -5.01
C ALA A 142 14.67 20.22 -3.61
N LEU A 143 14.36 18.92 -3.51
CA LEU A 143 14.34 18.20 -2.25
C LEU A 143 15.74 17.69 -1.94
N HIS A 144 16.24 17.98 -0.74
CA HIS A 144 17.51 17.49 -0.22
C HIS A 144 17.29 16.50 0.92
N ASP A 145 17.91 15.34 0.80
CA ASP A 145 18.00 14.34 1.86
C ASP A 145 19.48 14.13 2.22
N PRO A 146 19.95 14.57 3.39
CA PRO A 146 21.36 14.44 3.78
C PRO A 146 21.74 13.00 4.19
N HIS A 147 20.78 12.09 4.33
CA HIS A 147 20.98 10.72 4.83
C HIS A 147 21.06 9.67 3.73
N ASP A 148 20.72 10.03 2.49
CA ASP A 148 20.86 9.16 1.33
C ASP A 148 22.33 8.82 1.08
N GLY A 149 22.57 7.70 0.39
CA GLY A 149 23.93 7.27 0.09
C GLY A 149 24.01 6.22 -1.00
N ASP A 150 25.20 5.64 -1.10
CA ASP A 150 25.46 4.50 -2.00
C ASP A 150 26.27 3.43 -1.27
N ILE A 151 26.07 2.17 -1.67
CA ILE A 151 26.72 0.99 -1.10
C ILE A 151 27.10 0.00 -2.19
N ASP A 152 28.16 -0.78 -1.96
CA ASP A 152 28.45 -1.95 -2.78
C ASP A 152 27.47 -3.09 -2.45
N PRO A 153 26.60 -3.51 -3.40
CA PRO A 153 25.58 -4.53 -3.14
C PRO A 153 26.15 -5.90 -2.77
N ALA A 154 27.29 -6.26 -3.34
CA ALA A 154 27.92 -7.55 -3.06
C ALA A 154 28.53 -7.56 -1.65
N GLN A 155 29.23 -6.49 -1.26
CA GLN A 155 29.77 -6.36 0.08
C GLN A 155 28.68 -6.37 1.15
N LEU A 156 27.58 -5.66 0.93
CA LEU A 156 26.39 -5.68 1.81
C LEU A 156 25.90 -7.11 2.02
N THR A 157 25.68 -7.84 0.93
CA THR A 157 25.16 -9.21 0.98
C THR A 157 26.13 -10.16 1.71
N GLN A 158 27.45 -10.04 1.48
CA GLN A 158 28.43 -10.84 2.15
C GLN A 158 28.56 -10.49 3.64
N ALA A 159 28.43 -9.21 4.03
CA ALA A 159 28.40 -8.79 5.44
C ALA A 159 27.19 -9.40 6.18
N LEU A 160 26.00 -9.32 5.59
CA LEU A 160 24.79 -9.96 6.13
C LEU A 160 24.97 -11.49 6.24
N ALA A 161 25.56 -12.12 5.18
CA ALA A 161 25.82 -13.56 5.19
C ALA A 161 26.83 -13.98 6.28
N LYS A 162 27.87 -13.17 6.48
CA LYS A 162 28.82 -13.40 7.58
C LYS A 162 28.11 -13.31 8.93
N GLY A 163 27.35 -12.23 9.17
CA GLY A 163 26.60 -12.04 10.41
C GLY A 163 25.63 -13.20 10.70
N ALA A 164 24.90 -13.66 9.68
CA ALA A 164 24.01 -14.81 9.81
C ALA A 164 24.76 -16.10 10.22
N ARG A 165 25.91 -16.37 9.59
CA ARG A 165 26.76 -17.53 9.92
C ARG A 165 27.35 -17.42 11.32
N ASP A 166 27.84 -16.25 11.71
CA ASP A 166 28.42 -16.00 13.03
C ASP A 166 27.40 -16.24 14.14
N LEU A 167 26.10 -16.01 13.85
CA LEU A 167 24.98 -16.31 14.75
C LEU A 167 24.52 -17.78 14.68
N GLY A 168 25.04 -18.60 13.74
CA GLY A 168 24.78 -20.03 13.64
C GLY A 168 23.83 -20.48 12.54
N ALA A 169 23.28 -19.56 11.72
CA ALA A 169 22.48 -19.92 10.57
C ALA A 169 23.33 -20.49 9.43
N ARG A 170 22.72 -21.28 8.54
CA ARG A 170 23.45 -22.05 7.51
C ARG A 170 23.10 -21.57 6.11
N ILE A 171 24.12 -21.45 5.25
CA ILE A 171 24.00 -21.06 3.85
C ILE A 171 24.62 -22.15 2.97
N PHE A 172 23.81 -22.67 2.04
CA PHE A 172 24.23 -23.66 1.04
C PHE A 172 24.20 -23.01 -0.33
N ARG A 173 25.40 -22.74 -0.88
CA ARG A 173 25.59 -22.25 -2.26
C ARG A 173 25.74 -23.44 -3.20
N PHE A 174 25.44 -23.25 -4.47
CA PHE A 174 25.43 -24.30 -5.49
C PHE A 174 24.52 -25.48 -5.13
N CYS A 175 23.47 -25.19 -4.35
CA CYS A 175 22.46 -26.13 -3.90
C CYS A 175 21.06 -25.64 -4.30
N PRO A 176 20.63 -25.90 -5.54
CA PRO A 176 19.34 -25.46 -6.03
C PRO A 176 18.19 -26.15 -5.30
N ALA A 177 17.21 -25.38 -4.80
CA ALA A 177 15.89 -25.93 -4.53
C ALA A 177 15.25 -26.31 -5.88
N THR A 178 14.65 -27.49 -5.98
CA THR A 178 14.03 -28.00 -7.21
C THR A 178 12.54 -28.21 -7.11
N GLY A 179 11.96 -28.04 -5.91
CA GLY A 179 10.55 -28.15 -5.65
C GLY A 179 10.24 -27.98 -4.16
N ALA A 180 8.97 -27.75 -3.87
CA ALA A 180 8.43 -27.77 -2.53
C ALA A 180 7.10 -28.50 -2.51
N ARG A 181 6.84 -29.29 -1.47
CA ARG A 181 5.57 -29.98 -1.26
C ARG A 181 5.20 -30.02 0.21
N ARG A 182 3.92 -30.13 0.49
CA ARG A 182 3.46 -30.20 1.88
C ARG A 182 3.16 -31.65 2.27
N GLU A 183 3.71 -32.07 3.41
CA GLU A 183 3.50 -33.37 4.01
C GLU A 183 3.19 -33.23 5.50
N ASN A 184 2.04 -33.70 5.96
CA ASN A 184 1.68 -33.72 7.39
C ASN A 184 1.88 -32.38 8.14
N ASP A 185 1.39 -31.30 7.58
CA ASP A 185 1.54 -29.92 8.12
C ASP A 185 2.96 -29.31 8.04
N GLU A 186 3.95 -30.02 7.54
CA GLU A 186 5.31 -29.52 7.27
C GLU A 186 5.56 -29.32 5.77
N TRP A 187 6.51 -28.48 5.44
CA TRP A 187 7.04 -28.34 4.09
C TRP A 187 8.24 -29.27 3.90
N VAL A 188 8.37 -29.79 2.71
CA VAL A 188 9.53 -30.56 2.22
C VAL A 188 10.09 -29.85 1.01
N VAL A 189 11.26 -29.25 1.16
CA VAL A 189 11.98 -28.59 0.06
C VAL A 189 12.98 -29.59 -0.53
N SER A 190 12.85 -29.86 -1.82
CA SER A 190 13.69 -30.82 -2.53
C SER A 190 14.93 -30.15 -3.13
N THR A 191 16.07 -30.84 -3.06
CA THR A 191 17.32 -30.46 -3.70
C THR A 191 17.98 -31.69 -4.32
N PRO A 192 18.96 -31.55 -5.26
CA PRO A 192 19.73 -32.69 -5.78
C PRO A 192 20.51 -33.46 -4.69
N GLU A 193 20.78 -32.83 -3.54
CA GLU A 193 21.54 -33.40 -2.44
C GLU A 193 20.64 -34.09 -1.39
N GLY A 194 19.32 -33.94 -1.49
CA GLY A 194 18.31 -34.50 -0.60
C GLY A 194 17.22 -33.52 -0.23
N ASP A 195 16.24 -34.00 0.51
CA ASP A 195 15.09 -33.23 0.97
C ASP A 195 15.36 -32.60 2.35
N ILE A 196 14.83 -31.38 2.57
CA ILE A 196 14.82 -30.69 3.87
C ILE A 196 13.37 -30.52 4.32
N ARG A 197 13.02 -31.09 5.48
CA ARG A 197 11.74 -30.82 6.16
C ARG A 197 11.82 -29.53 6.93
N CYS A 198 10.79 -28.68 6.85
CA CYS A 198 10.77 -27.42 7.58
C CYS A 198 9.34 -27.00 7.99
N GLU A 199 9.27 -26.23 9.07
CA GLU A 199 8.03 -25.63 9.53
C GLU A 199 7.60 -24.48 8.60
N TYR A 200 8.57 -23.65 8.17
CA TYR A 200 8.35 -22.47 7.34
C TYR A 200 9.23 -22.49 6.09
N VAL A 201 8.69 -21.95 4.99
CA VAL A 201 9.42 -21.77 3.74
C VAL A 201 9.26 -20.34 3.21
N VAL A 202 10.33 -19.79 2.65
CA VAL A 202 10.36 -18.42 2.14
C VAL A 202 10.77 -18.40 0.68
N ASN A 203 9.95 -17.82 -0.19
CA ASN A 203 10.29 -17.51 -1.58
C ASN A 203 11.01 -16.16 -1.62
N ALA A 204 12.35 -16.17 -1.73
CA ALA A 204 13.22 -15.01 -1.91
C ALA A 204 13.97 -15.06 -3.25
N ALA A 205 13.39 -15.70 -4.27
CA ALA A 205 14.05 -16.11 -5.50
C ALA A 205 14.20 -14.99 -6.57
N GLY A 206 13.96 -13.71 -6.20
CA GLY A 206 14.16 -12.56 -7.09
C GLY A 206 13.33 -12.67 -8.37
N TYR A 207 13.95 -12.57 -9.54
CA TYR A 207 13.24 -12.71 -10.82
C TYR A 207 12.80 -14.16 -11.13
N TYR A 208 13.22 -15.17 -10.37
CA TYR A 208 12.68 -16.53 -10.41
C TYR A 208 11.48 -16.73 -9.45
N ALA A 209 11.02 -15.70 -8.74
CA ALA A 209 9.99 -15.86 -7.72
C ALA A 209 8.69 -16.45 -8.25
N ARG A 210 8.34 -16.18 -9.52
CA ARG A 210 7.16 -16.74 -10.18
C ARG A 210 7.29 -18.25 -10.38
N GLU A 211 8.46 -18.71 -10.82
CA GLU A 211 8.73 -20.13 -11.05
C GLU A 211 8.71 -20.92 -9.72
N VAL A 212 9.33 -20.34 -8.68
CA VAL A 212 9.29 -20.91 -7.33
C VAL A 212 7.87 -20.87 -6.75
N GLY A 213 7.10 -19.82 -7.00
CA GLY A 213 5.70 -19.71 -6.58
C GLY A 213 4.82 -20.84 -7.06
N LYS A 214 5.05 -21.34 -8.29
CA LYS A 214 4.30 -22.47 -8.88
C LYS A 214 4.36 -23.74 -8.03
N TRP A 215 5.46 -23.97 -7.30
CA TRP A 215 5.59 -25.14 -6.41
C TRP A 215 4.59 -25.13 -5.26
N PHE A 216 4.07 -23.94 -4.93
CA PHE A 216 3.07 -23.71 -3.87
C PHE A 216 1.66 -23.50 -4.44
N GLY A 217 1.49 -23.65 -5.77
CA GLY A 217 0.22 -23.31 -6.44
C GLY A 217 -0.05 -21.79 -6.50
N ARG A 218 0.99 -20.97 -6.31
CA ARG A 218 0.90 -19.50 -6.30
C ARG A 218 1.37 -18.90 -7.61
N GLU A 219 0.50 -18.17 -8.30
CA GLU A 219 0.88 -17.30 -9.40
C GLU A 219 1.31 -15.95 -8.83
N VAL A 220 2.62 -15.72 -8.75
CA VAL A 220 3.17 -14.46 -8.21
C VAL A 220 2.92 -13.33 -9.23
N PRO A 221 2.27 -12.21 -8.82
CA PRO A 221 1.94 -11.11 -9.73
C PRO A 221 3.19 -10.28 -10.03
N MET A 222 3.91 -10.68 -11.07
CA MET A 222 5.17 -10.03 -11.44
C MET A 222 5.48 -10.18 -12.92
N MET A 223 6.36 -9.32 -13.38
CA MET A 223 7.06 -9.43 -14.65
C MET A 223 8.56 -9.16 -14.46
N VAL A 224 9.37 -9.49 -15.47
CA VAL A 224 10.81 -9.15 -15.51
C VAL A 224 11.04 -8.13 -16.61
N MET A 225 11.73 -7.05 -16.25
CA MET A 225 12.15 -6.01 -17.20
C MET A 225 13.66 -5.92 -17.30
N SER A 226 14.14 -5.39 -18.43
CA SER A 226 15.51 -4.90 -18.53
C SER A 226 15.59 -3.48 -17.98
N HIS A 227 16.50 -3.25 -17.03
CA HIS A 227 16.87 -1.92 -16.55
C HIS A 227 18.31 -1.64 -16.90
N GLN A 228 18.57 -0.46 -17.44
CA GLN A 228 19.89 -0.08 -17.92
C GLN A 228 20.44 1.13 -17.16
N TYR A 229 21.75 1.13 -16.98
CA TYR A 229 22.49 2.32 -16.61
C TYR A 229 23.84 2.37 -17.30
N MET A 230 24.37 3.60 -17.45
CA MET A 230 25.61 3.90 -18.14
C MET A 230 26.70 4.30 -17.15
N LEU A 231 27.86 3.71 -17.27
CA LEU A 231 29.07 4.10 -16.54
C LEU A 231 29.97 4.92 -17.46
N PHE A 232 30.33 6.11 -17.01
CA PHE A 232 31.24 6.99 -17.70
C PHE A 232 32.68 6.70 -17.31
N GLU A 233 33.61 6.97 -18.23
CA GLU A 233 35.04 7.02 -17.96
C GLU A 233 35.37 8.12 -16.95
N GLU A 234 36.65 8.24 -16.60
CA GLU A 234 37.11 9.34 -15.72
C GLU A 234 36.76 10.70 -16.31
N ILE A 235 36.18 11.57 -15.45
CA ILE A 235 35.89 12.96 -15.72
C ILE A 235 36.94 13.80 -14.97
N PRO A 236 37.93 14.41 -15.66
CA PRO A 236 39.05 15.08 -15.02
C PRO A 236 38.64 16.19 -14.05
N GLU A 237 37.60 16.95 -14.40
CA GLU A 237 37.08 18.05 -13.56
C GLU A 237 36.48 17.49 -12.26
N LEU A 238 35.75 16.39 -12.34
CA LEU A 238 35.19 15.72 -11.17
C LEU A 238 36.27 15.09 -10.29
N ALA A 239 37.28 14.48 -10.90
CA ALA A 239 38.43 13.91 -10.19
C ALA A 239 39.21 14.98 -9.42
N ALA A 240 39.46 16.16 -10.06
CA ALA A 240 40.12 17.28 -9.43
C ALA A 240 39.29 17.83 -8.27
N TRP A 241 38.00 18.05 -8.49
CA TRP A 241 37.08 18.56 -7.45
C TRP A 241 36.99 17.61 -6.25
N SER A 242 36.81 16.30 -6.49
CA SER A 242 36.70 15.31 -5.42
C SER A 242 37.97 15.23 -4.58
N LYS A 243 39.13 15.40 -5.23
CA LYS A 243 40.42 15.46 -4.51
C LYS A 243 40.56 16.70 -3.65
N GLU A 244 40.06 17.83 -4.12
CA GLU A 244 40.09 19.11 -3.39
C GLU A 244 39.18 19.11 -2.18
N VAL A 245 37.90 18.69 -2.34
CA VAL A 245 36.89 18.73 -1.28
C VAL A 245 36.94 17.53 -0.34
N GLY A 246 37.52 16.40 -0.76
CA GLY A 246 37.68 15.19 0.06
C GLY A 246 36.41 14.37 0.24
N HIS A 247 35.35 14.57 -0.55
CA HIS A 247 34.11 13.79 -0.51
C HIS A 247 33.50 13.65 -1.90
N LYS A 248 32.49 12.75 -2.02
CA LYS A 248 31.69 12.53 -3.24
C LYS A 248 30.60 13.60 -3.38
N LEU A 249 30.14 13.81 -4.62
CA LEU A 249 28.91 14.53 -4.90
C LEU A 249 27.69 13.87 -4.27
N PRO A 250 26.67 14.63 -3.86
CA PRO A 250 25.35 14.07 -3.57
C PRO A 250 24.79 13.32 -4.78
N LEU A 251 23.99 12.30 -4.53
CA LEU A 251 23.24 11.62 -5.59
C LEU A 251 22.22 12.62 -6.16
N LEU A 252 22.25 12.83 -7.48
CA LEU A 252 21.33 13.74 -8.17
C LEU A 252 20.21 12.92 -8.81
N ARG A 253 18.95 13.37 -8.72
CA ARG A 253 17.82 12.86 -9.46
C ARG A 253 17.12 14.00 -10.18
N ASP A 254 17.08 13.93 -11.52
CA ASP A 254 16.16 14.75 -12.29
C ASP A 254 14.88 13.94 -12.47
N VAL A 255 13.92 14.21 -11.56
CA VAL A 255 12.71 13.37 -11.46
C VAL A 255 11.71 13.65 -12.58
N ASP A 256 11.72 14.84 -13.16
CA ASP A 256 10.85 15.19 -14.27
C ASP A 256 11.40 14.65 -15.61
N SER A 257 12.73 14.54 -15.72
CA SER A 257 13.43 13.84 -16.84
C SER A 257 13.63 12.34 -16.59
N SER A 258 13.24 11.83 -15.42
CA SER A 258 13.20 10.41 -15.05
C SER A 258 14.55 9.68 -15.07
N TYR A 259 15.59 10.28 -14.49
CA TYR A 259 16.87 9.61 -14.28
C TYR A 259 17.55 10.00 -12.95
N TYR A 260 18.55 9.20 -12.57
CA TYR A 260 19.48 9.53 -11.50
C TYR A 260 20.93 9.61 -12.01
N LEU A 261 21.72 10.43 -11.36
CA LEU A 261 23.18 10.55 -11.53
C LEU A 261 23.87 10.29 -10.20
N ARG A 262 24.87 9.42 -10.21
CA ARG A 262 25.68 9.10 -9.04
C ARG A 262 27.16 9.12 -9.41
N GLN A 263 27.99 9.72 -8.56
CA GLN A 263 29.43 9.64 -8.72
C GLN A 263 29.91 8.20 -8.44
N GLU A 264 30.63 7.61 -9.43
CA GLU A 264 31.28 6.31 -9.33
C GLU A 264 32.78 6.48 -9.49
N LYS A 265 33.53 6.41 -8.38
CA LYS A 265 34.97 6.77 -8.34
C LYS A 265 35.20 8.17 -8.90
N THR A 266 35.91 8.29 -10.04
CA THR A 266 36.21 9.53 -10.76
C THR A 266 35.34 9.76 -12.01
N GLY A 267 34.39 8.87 -12.26
CA GLY A 267 33.36 8.96 -13.31
C GLY A 267 31.95 9.10 -12.71
N MET A 268 30.94 8.89 -13.55
CA MET A 268 29.53 8.97 -13.20
C MET A 268 28.80 7.69 -13.58
N ASN A 269 27.69 7.44 -12.90
CA ASN A 269 26.69 6.44 -13.22
C ASN A 269 25.37 7.17 -13.53
N LEU A 270 24.84 7.02 -14.75
CA LEU A 270 23.54 7.55 -15.19
C LEU A 270 22.56 6.40 -15.41
N GLY A 271 21.46 6.40 -14.65
CA GLY A 271 20.42 5.38 -14.76
C GLY A 271 19.04 5.99 -14.96
N PRO A 272 18.47 5.91 -16.16
CA PRO A 272 17.10 6.35 -16.44
C PRO A 272 16.05 5.28 -16.14
N TYR A 273 14.80 5.73 -16.01
CA TYR A 273 13.59 4.90 -16.06
C TYR A 273 12.84 5.26 -17.34
N GLU A 274 13.24 4.61 -18.43
CA GLU A 274 12.78 4.94 -19.78
C GLU A 274 11.35 4.45 -20.04
N ARG A 275 10.54 5.27 -20.73
CA ARG A 275 9.13 4.96 -21.04
C ARG A 275 8.95 3.79 -22.03
N ASN A 276 9.93 3.55 -22.90
CA ASN A 276 9.95 2.44 -23.86
C ASN A 276 10.69 1.22 -23.32
N CYS A 277 10.51 0.92 -22.03
CA CYS A 277 11.08 -0.25 -21.35
C CYS A 277 10.69 -1.58 -22.03
N LYS A 278 11.48 -2.62 -21.80
CA LYS A 278 11.26 -3.97 -22.37
C LYS A 278 11.02 -4.99 -21.27
N ALA A 279 9.94 -5.76 -21.43
CA ALA A 279 9.67 -6.95 -20.64
C ALA A 279 10.27 -8.19 -21.30
N HIS A 280 10.68 -9.15 -20.48
CA HIS A 280 11.36 -10.36 -20.89
C HIS A 280 10.72 -11.62 -20.30
N TRP A 281 10.95 -12.76 -20.94
CA TRP A 281 10.57 -14.10 -20.47
C TRP A 281 9.07 -14.25 -20.27
N LEU A 282 8.29 -13.79 -21.27
CA LEU A 282 6.85 -13.72 -21.23
C LEU A 282 6.12 -14.83 -21.98
N THR A 283 6.77 -15.43 -22.96
CA THR A 283 6.12 -16.34 -23.94
C THR A 283 6.87 -17.67 -24.05
N ALA A 284 6.26 -18.64 -24.75
CA ALA A 284 6.91 -19.90 -25.06
C ALA A 284 8.14 -19.75 -25.97
N ASP A 285 8.16 -18.66 -26.77
CA ASP A 285 9.29 -18.34 -27.66
C ASP A 285 10.40 -17.55 -26.95
N ASP A 286 10.08 -16.96 -25.80
CA ASP A 286 11.01 -16.27 -24.89
C ASP A 286 10.78 -16.79 -23.44
N PRO A 287 11.15 -18.06 -23.16
CA PRO A 287 10.91 -18.66 -21.85
C PRO A 287 11.92 -18.15 -20.82
N MET A 288 11.54 -18.20 -19.54
CA MET A 288 12.45 -17.99 -18.43
C MET A 288 13.61 -19.00 -18.53
N PRO A 289 14.88 -18.56 -18.64
CA PRO A 289 16.02 -19.48 -18.74
C PRO A 289 16.21 -20.23 -17.40
N GLU A 290 16.66 -21.48 -17.48
CA GLU A 290 16.95 -22.25 -16.26
C GLU A 290 18.06 -21.61 -15.42
N ASP A 291 19.04 -21.00 -16.07
CA ASP A 291 20.12 -20.27 -15.42
C ASP A 291 20.44 -18.96 -16.17
N PHE A 292 20.34 -17.84 -15.43
CA PHE A 292 20.72 -16.50 -15.86
C PHE A 292 21.52 -15.81 -14.75
N SER A 293 22.62 -16.46 -14.33
CA SER A 293 23.43 -16.01 -13.20
C SER A 293 24.65 -15.24 -13.68
N PHE A 294 24.89 -14.05 -13.09
CA PHE A 294 25.97 -13.15 -13.53
C PHE A 294 25.92 -12.82 -15.03
N GLN A 295 24.73 -12.73 -15.58
CA GLN A 295 24.50 -12.41 -16.99
C GLN A 295 23.75 -11.09 -17.11
N LEU A 296 23.93 -10.44 -18.25
CA LEU A 296 23.26 -9.20 -18.65
C LEU A 296 22.57 -9.41 -20.00
N PHE A 297 21.55 -8.63 -20.25
CA PHE A 297 20.99 -8.47 -21.59
C PHE A 297 21.98 -7.70 -22.48
N PRO A 298 21.87 -7.79 -23.82
CA PRO A 298 22.61 -6.91 -24.74
C PRO A 298 22.36 -5.44 -24.45
N ASP A 299 23.38 -4.62 -24.67
CA ASP A 299 23.27 -3.16 -24.55
C ASP A 299 22.23 -2.62 -25.55
N ASP A 300 21.46 -1.62 -25.10
CA ASP A 300 20.41 -0.99 -25.90
C ASP A 300 20.45 0.53 -25.70
N LEU A 301 21.50 1.16 -26.28
CA LEU A 301 21.75 2.59 -26.13
C LEU A 301 20.65 3.43 -26.78
N GLU A 302 20.02 2.94 -27.85
CA GLU A 302 18.95 3.68 -28.56
C GLU A 302 17.81 4.08 -27.61
N ARG A 303 17.44 3.21 -26.67
CA ARG A 303 16.40 3.54 -25.67
C ARG A 303 16.83 4.66 -24.70
N LEU A 304 18.13 4.86 -24.52
CA LEU A 304 18.70 5.77 -23.53
C LEU A 304 19.19 7.09 -24.10
N GLU A 305 19.26 7.24 -25.44
CA GLU A 305 19.88 8.37 -26.12
C GLU A 305 19.27 9.72 -25.68
N TRP A 306 17.96 9.79 -25.56
CA TRP A 306 17.29 11.02 -25.09
C TRP A 306 17.73 11.40 -23.67
N TYR A 307 17.77 10.41 -22.76
CA TYR A 307 18.15 10.64 -21.35
C TYR A 307 19.62 11.02 -21.20
N LEU A 308 20.48 10.48 -22.06
CA LEU A 308 21.89 10.83 -22.10
C LEU A 308 22.07 12.28 -22.52
N ASN A 309 21.39 12.71 -23.59
CA ASN A 309 21.46 14.09 -24.08
C ASN A 309 20.93 15.08 -23.03
N ASP A 310 19.78 14.79 -22.42
CA ASP A 310 19.20 15.64 -21.35
C ASP A 310 20.13 15.71 -20.12
N ALA A 311 20.74 14.58 -19.73
CA ALA A 311 21.70 14.57 -18.61
C ALA A 311 22.97 15.36 -18.91
N VAL A 312 23.46 15.39 -20.17
CA VAL A 312 24.59 16.23 -20.60
C VAL A 312 24.20 17.72 -20.59
N GLU A 313 22.99 18.08 -20.97
CA GLU A 313 22.51 19.47 -20.83
C GLU A 313 22.41 19.87 -19.35
N ARG A 314 21.95 18.99 -18.48
CA ARG A 314 21.84 19.21 -17.03
C ARG A 314 23.20 19.26 -16.32
N VAL A 315 24.12 18.39 -16.68
CA VAL A 315 25.46 18.26 -16.07
C VAL A 315 26.51 18.20 -17.19
N PRO A 316 26.96 19.37 -17.74
CA PRO A 316 27.77 19.45 -18.97
C PRO A 316 29.09 18.68 -18.94
N ILE A 317 29.69 18.47 -17.77
CA ILE A 317 30.93 17.69 -17.66
C ILE A 317 30.78 16.22 -18.13
N LEU A 318 29.55 15.69 -18.18
CA LEU A 318 29.28 14.36 -18.73
C LEU A 318 29.65 14.26 -20.22
N GLY A 319 29.46 15.35 -20.98
CA GLY A 319 29.77 15.41 -22.39
C GLY A 319 31.28 15.37 -22.70
N THR A 320 32.14 15.44 -21.70
CA THR A 320 33.61 15.40 -21.87
C THR A 320 34.20 14.00 -21.73
N ALA A 321 33.42 13.02 -21.27
CA ALA A 321 33.87 11.64 -21.02
C ALA A 321 33.18 10.63 -21.94
N GLY A 322 33.89 9.57 -22.29
CA GLY A 322 33.35 8.41 -22.98
C GLY A 322 32.50 7.50 -22.07
N LEU A 323 31.69 6.62 -22.66
CA LEU A 323 31.04 5.55 -21.95
C LEU A 323 32.01 4.38 -21.77
N SER A 324 32.27 4.00 -20.50
CA SER A 324 33.15 2.87 -20.22
C SER A 324 32.42 1.54 -20.29
N ARG A 325 31.14 1.51 -19.88
CA ARG A 325 30.31 0.30 -19.84
C ARG A 325 28.82 0.64 -19.71
N MET A 326 28.00 -0.22 -20.34
CA MET A 326 26.56 -0.28 -20.05
C MET A 326 26.27 -1.51 -19.20
N ILE A 327 25.31 -1.38 -18.31
CA ILE A 327 24.76 -2.48 -17.51
C ILE A 327 23.29 -2.58 -17.88
N ASN A 328 22.88 -3.68 -18.47
CA ASN A 328 21.50 -3.97 -18.84
C ASN A 328 21.07 -5.29 -18.20
N GLY A 329 20.43 -5.23 -17.05
CA GLY A 329 20.14 -6.38 -16.22
C GLY A 329 18.66 -6.62 -15.95
N PRO A 330 18.27 -7.87 -15.62
CA PRO A 330 16.91 -8.20 -15.26
C PRO A 330 16.53 -7.62 -13.88
N ILE A 331 15.39 -6.91 -13.82
CA ILE A 331 14.77 -6.51 -12.57
C ILE A 331 13.32 -7.02 -12.50
N PRO A 332 12.87 -7.56 -11.37
CA PRO A 332 11.49 -7.97 -11.20
C PRO A 332 10.62 -6.79 -10.81
N TYR A 333 9.40 -6.72 -11.35
CA TYR A 333 8.41 -5.68 -11.10
C TYR A 333 7.04 -6.28 -10.77
N THR A 334 6.38 -5.74 -9.75
CA THR A 334 4.95 -5.97 -9.48
C THR A 334 4.11 -4.94 -10.23
N PRO A 335 2.78 -5.13 -10.34
CA PRO A 335 1.90 -4.13 -10.98
C PRO A 335 1.87 -2.75 -10.33
N ASP A 336 2.30 -2.61 -9.07
CA ASP A 336 2.37 -1.33 -8.35
C ASP A 336 3.79 -0.89 -7.98
N GLY A 337 4.82 -1.64 -8.42
CA GLY A 337 6.23 -1.36 -8.14
C GLY A 337 6.70 -1.70 -6.71
N ASN A 338 5.78 -2.02 -5.79
CA ASN A 338 6.15 -2.38 -4.41
C ASN A 338 6.47 -3.87 -4.28
N PRO A 339 7.44 -4.26 -3.43
CA PRO A 339 7.79 -5.66 -3.24
C PRO A 339 6.67 -6.48 -2.60
N LEU A 340 6.87 -7.81 -2.58
CA LEU A 340 6.02 -8.76 -1.87
C LEU A 340 6.75 -9.24 -0.62
N ILE A 341 6.25 -8.87 0.57
CA ILE A 341 6.83 -9.26 1.86
C ILE A 341 5.72 -9.66 2.82
N GLY A 342 5.65 -10.93 3.16
CA GLY A 342 4.68 -11.42 4.14
C GLY A 342 4.13 -12.80 3.83
N PRO A 343 3.00 -13.17 4.45
CA PRO A 343 2.36 -14.46 4.23
C PRO A 343 1.96 -14.67 2.76
N MET A 344 2.31 -15.82 2.21
CA MET A 344 1.89 -16.22 0.86
C MET A 344 0.38 -16.47 0.85
N PRO A 345 -0.41 -15.79 -0.02
CA PRO A 345 -1.85 -15.93 -0.03
C PRO A 345 -2.33 -17.38 -0.20
N GLY A 346 -3.17 -17.86 0.72
CA GLY A 346 -3.75 -19.20 0.67
C GLY A 346 -2.79 -20.35 0.98
N VAL A 347 -1.53 -20.08 1.30
CA VAL A 347 -0.51 -21.11 1.52
C VAL A 347 0.00 -21.08 2.97
N PRO A 348 -0.39 -22.03 3.81
CA PRO A 348 -0.01 -22.02 5.22
C PRO A 348 1.51 -22.15 5.42
N ASN A 349 2.07 -21.36 6.35
CA ASN A 349 3.48 -21.38 6.74
C ASN A 349 4.47 -21.15 5.56
N ALA A 350 3.99 -20.53 4.47
CA ALA A 350 4.82 -20.07 3.36
C ALA A 350 4.80 -18.54 3.29
N PHE A 351 5.94 -17.95 2.93
CA PHE A 351 6.12 -16.50 2.87
C PHE A 351 6.74 -16.07 1.54
N GLU A 352 6.44 -14.85 1.13
CA GLU A 352 7.08 -14.16 0.02
C GLU A 352 8.01 -13.07 0.59
N ALA A 353 9.24 -12.97 0.07
CA ALA A 353 10.18 -11.87 0.24
C ALA A 353 10.89 -11.65 -1.09
N CYS A 354 10.13 -11.21 -2.09
CA CYS A 354 10.56 -11.22 -3.48
C CYS A 354 10.01 -10.03 -4.28
N VAL A 355 10.40 -9.95 -5.55
CA VAL A 355 9.99 -8.91 -6.50
C VAL A 355 10.38 -7.50 -6.00
N PHE A 356 11.64 -7.35 -5.63
CA PHE A 356 12.20 -6.07 -5.20
C PHE A 356 12.80 -5.31 -6.38
N THR A 357 12.19 -4.22 -6.76
CA THR A 357 12.75 -3.27 -7.72
C THR A 357 13.93 -2.52 -7.10
N PHE A 358 13.77 -2.03 -5.86
CA PHE A 358 14.78 -1.30 -5.09
C PHE A 358 15.38 -2.15 -3.98
N GLY A 359 15.79 -3.39 -4.32
CA GLY A 359 16.18 -4.40 -3.33
C GLY A 359 17.31 -3.98 -2.39
N ILE A 360 18.27 -3.21 -2.85
CA ILE A 360 19.43 -2.84 -2.03
C ILE A 360 19.06 -1.90 -0.90
N CYS A 361 18.31 -0.84 -1.16
CA CYS A 361 17.91 0.10 -0.12
C CYS A 361 16.81 -0.46 0.81
N GLN A 362 16.14 -1.51 0.41
CA GLN A 362 15.04 -2.12 1.17
C GLN A 362 15.45 -3.41 1.89
N ALA A 363 16.55 -4.05 1.51
CA ALA A 363 16.89 -5.40 1.99
C ALA A 363 17.01 -5.51 3.51
N GLY A 364 17.61 -4.54 4.19
CA GLY A 364 17.72 -4.54 5.65
C GLY A 364 16.36 -4.57 6.33
N GLY A 365 15.48 -3.63 5.97
CA GLY A 365 14.12 -3.55 6.51
C GLY A 365 13.24 -4.73 6.11
N ALA A 366 13.39 -5.23 4.87
CA ALA A 366 12.67 -6.41 4.39
C ALA A 366 13.02 -7.66 5.20
N GLY A 367 14.30 -7.85 5.54
CA GLY A 367 14.73 -8.95 6.40
C GLY A 367 14.12 -8.89 7.80
N LYS A 368 14.09 -7.68 8.42
CA LYS A 368 13.43 -7.44 9.70
C LYS A 368 11.93 -7.79 9.63
N VAL A 369 11.23 -7.22 8.67
CA VAL A 369 9.78 -7.42 8.48
C VAL A 369 9.45 -8.89 8.27
N LEU A 370 10.22 -9.60 7.44
CA LEU A 370 10.01 -11.03 7.23
C LEU A 370 10.27 -11.85 8.48
N ALA A 371 11.35 -11.54 9.22
CA ALA A 371 11.64 -12.23 10.48
C ALA A 371 10.49 -12.05 11.49
N GLU A 372 9.92 -10.86 11.62
CA GLU A 372 8.74 -10.59 12.46
C GLU A 372 7.50 -11.39 12.00
N TRP A 373 7.23 -11.43 10.69
CA TRP A 373 6.15 -12.26 10.16
C TRP A 373 6.31 -13.74 10.50
N VAL A 374 7.53 -14.28 10.39
CA VAL A 374 7.82 -15.70 10.65
C VAL A 374 7.78 -15.99 12.15
N THR A 375 8.38 -15.15 12.99
CA THR A 375 8.57 -15.41 14.42
C THR A 375 7.38 -15.00 15.28
N GLU A 376 6.72 -13.88 14.94
CA GLU A 376 5.63 -13.29 15.74
C GLU A 376 4.26 -13.39 15.04
N GLY A 377 4.23 -13.61 13.72
CA GLY A 377 3.01 -13.61 12.90
C GLY A 377 2.39 -12.22 12.72
N GLN A 378 3.12 -11.17 13.02
CA GLN A 378 2.74 -9.76 12.92
C GLN A 378 4.00 -8.89 12.84
N THR A 379 3.90 -7.68 12.28
CA THR A 379 5.02 -6.76 12.10
C THR A 379 4.96 -5.58 13.07
N GLU A 380 6.07 -4.90 13.27
CA GLU A 380 6.12 -3.64 14.03
C GLU A 380 5.33 -2.54 13.31
N TRP A 381 5.55 -2.38 12.01
CA TRP A 381 4.94 -1.37 11.17
C TRP A 381 3.76 -1.92 10.37
N ASP A 382 2.81 -1.09 9.97
CA ASP A 382 1.85 -1.48 8.94
C ASP A 382 2.57 -1.66 7.60
N MET A 383 2.51 -2.89 7.08
CA MET A 383 3.21 -3.28 5.84
C MET A 383 2.24 -3.52 4.67
N TRP A 384 1.05 -2.94 4.71
CA TRP A 384 0.01 -3.20 3.72
C TRP A 384 0.47 -2.96 2.28
N SER A 385 1.24 -1.91 2.02
CA SER A 385 1.71 -1.62 0.65
C SER A 385 2.66 -2.69 0.09
N CYS A 386 3.19 -3.58 0.94
CA CYS A 386 4.08 -4.68 0.56
C CYS A 386 3.47 -6.06 0.80
N ASP A 387 2.30 -6.14 1.45
CA ASP A 387 1.66 -7.41 1.78
C ASP A 387 1.23 -8.16 0.50
N PRO A 388 1.65 -9.41 0.28
CA PRO A 388 1.27 -10.18 -0.91
C PRO A 388 -0.24 -10.35 -1.08
N ARG A 389 -1.01 -10.29 0.02
CA ARG A 389 -2.47 -10.42 0.04
C ARG A 389 -3.23 -9.18 -0.46
N ARG A 390 -2.50 -8.10 -0.80
CA ARG A 390 -3.10 -6.91 -1.44
C ARG A 390 -3.58 -7.17 -2.88
N TYR A 391 -3.06 -8.22 -3.51
CA TYR A 391 -3.44 -8.65 -4.84
C TYR A 391 -4.36 -9.87 -4.79
N THR A 392 -5.46 -9.84 -5.53
CA THR A 392 -6.33 -11.00 -5.77
C THR A 392 -6.06 -11.62 -7.14
N HIS A 393 -6.83 -12.62 -7.56
CA HIS A 393 -6.57 -13.38 -8.79
C HIS A 393 -6.38 -12.53 -10.05
N PHE A 394 -7.04 -11.37 -10.17
CA PHE A 394 -6.90 -10.50 -11.34
C PHE A 394 -5.46 -10.07 -11.61
N ALA A 395 -4.65 -9.93 -10.57
CA ALA A 395 -3.27 -9.46 -10.68
C ALA A 395 -2.30 -10.57 -11.13
N SER A 396 -2.71 -11.83 -11.14
CA SER A 396 -1.91 -12.95 -11.63
C SER A 396 -1.90 -13.07 -13.16
N ASP A 397 -2.78 -12.32 -13.85
CA ASP A 397 -2.82 -12.25 -15.31
C ASP A 397 -1.54 -11.58 -15.84
N GLN A 398 -0.87 -12.27 -16.78
CA GLN A 398 0.43 -11.82 -17.30
C GLN A 398 0.31 -10.50 -18.08
N ASP A 399 -0.73 -10.35 -18.90
CA ASP A 399 -0.93 -9.13 -19.70
C ASP A 399 -1.17 -7.93 -18.79
N TYR A 400 -1.90 -8.14 -17.69
CA TYR A 400 -2.08 -7.11 -16.66
C TYR A 400 -0.75 -6.74 -15.99
N CYS A 401 0.03 -7.75 -15.56
CA CYS A 401 1.34 -7.51 -14.93
C CYS A 401 2.26 -6.72 -15.86
N VAL A 402 2.31 -7.08 -17.14
CA VAL A 402 3.15 -6.40 -18.15
C VAL A 402 2.68 -4.97 -18.34
N ALA A 403 1.40 -4.77 -18.64
CA ALA A 403 0.85 -3.43 -18.91
C ALA A 403 1.07 -2.48 -17.73
N LYS A 404 0.77 -2.93 -16.50
CA LYS A 404 0.94 -2.12 -15.30
C LYS A 404 2.40 -1.97 -14.89
N GLY A 405 3.20 -3.02 -14.97
CA GLY A 405 4.63 -2.94 -14.65
C GLY A 405 5.38 -1.99 -15.55
N MET A 406 5.12 -2.00 -16.87
CA MET A 406 5.72 -1.07 -17.82
C MET A 406 5.27 0.38 -17.56
N GLU A 407 3.99 0.61 -17.26
CA GLU A 407 3.48 1.93 -16.90
C GLU A 407 4.17 2.46 -15.64
N VAL A 408 4.19 1.68 -14.57
CA VAL A 408 4.80 2.07 -13.29
C VAL A 408 6.30 2.33 -13.44
N TYR A 409 7.01 1.49 -14.19
CA TYR A 409 8.44 1.70 -14.47
C TYR A 409 8.70 3.01 -15.21
N GLY A 410 7.99 3.25 -16.32
CA GLY A 410 8.17 4.49 -17.11
C GLY A 410 7.69 5.78 -16.39
N HIS A 411 7.00 5.62 -15.26
CA HIS A 411 6.49 6.71 -14.42
C HIS A 411 7.01 6.64 -12.98
N GLU A 412 8.20 6.05 -12.78
CA GLU A 412 8.79 5.85 -11.45
C GLU A 412 8.88 7.12 -10.61
N TYR A 413 9.11 8.26 -11.24
CA TYR A 413 9.17 9.55 -10.58
C TYR A 413 7.94 10.43 -10.80
N ALA A 414 6.84 9.88 -11.31
CA ALA A 414 5.64 10.67 -11.55
C ALA A 414 4.98 11.13 -10.24
N MET A 415 4.32 12.28 -10.29
CA MET A 415 3.49 12.78 -9.21
C MET A 415 2.19 11.98 -9.14
N HIS A 416 1.80 11.54 -7.95
CA HIS A 416 0.56 10.79 -7.71
C HIS A 416 -0.54 11.73 -7.24
N PHE A 417 -1.15 12.43 -8.18
CA PHE A 417 -2.28 13.33 -7.89
C PHE A 417 -3.52 12.55 -7.42
N PRO A 418 -4.31 13.08 -6.47
CA PRO A 418 -5.40 12.32 -5.82
C PRO A 418 -6.51 11.91 -6.77
N ASN A 419 -6.77 12.71 -7.84
CA ASN A 419 -7.83 12.45 -8.80
C ASN A 419 -7.36 11.85 -10.12
N HIS A 420 -6.06 11.60 -10.24
CA HIS A 420 -5.48 10.97 -11.42
C HIS A 420 -5.62 9.44 -11.40
N ALA A 421 -5.96 8.85 -12.52
CA ALA A 421 -6.02 7.40 -12.72
C ALA A 421 -5.17 7.02 -13.94
N TRP A 422 -4.18 6.18 -13.70
CA TRP A 422 -3.28 5.69 -14.76
C TRP A 422 -4.03 4.79 -15.74
N PRO A 423 -3.76 4.89 -17.06
CA PRO A 423 -4.55 4.25 -18.11
C PRO A 423 -4.29 2.75 -18.30
N ALA A 424 -3.15 2.19 -17.90
CA ALA A 424 -2.85 0.79 -18.15
C ALA A 424 -3.64 -0.17 -17.23
N GLY A 425 -3.86 -1.39 -17.71
CA GLY A 425 -4.44 -2.49 -16.94
C GLY A 425 -5.89 -2.27 -16.49
N ARG A 426 -6.65 -1.45 -17.21
CA ARG A 426 -8.05 -1.12 -16.90
C ARG A 426 -9.01 -2.27 -17.24
N ASN A 427 -10.23 -2.17 -16.70
CA ASN A 427 -11.36 -3.07 -16.99
C ASN A 427 -11.11 -4.54 -16.61
N ARG A 428 -10.36 -4.81 -15.56
CA ARG A 428 -10.08 -6.19 -15.11
C ARG A 428 -11.27 -6.84 -14.43
N LYS A 429 -12.01 -6.06 -13.63
CA LYS A 429 -13.24 -6.45 -12.97
C LYS A 429 -14.28 -5.37 -13.18
N LEU A 430 -15.42 -5.73 -13.74
CA LEU A 430 -16.52 -4.81 -14.03
C LEU A 430 -17.75 -5.18 -13.20
N SER A 431 -18.43 -4.17 -12.69
CA SER A 431 -19.75 -4.34 -12.08
C SER A 431 -20.77 -4.85 -13.10
N PRO A 432 -21.78 -5.64 -12.69
CA PRO A 432 -22.88 -6.06 -13.57
C PRO A 432 -23.67 -4.89 -14.20
N ILE A 433 -23.51 -3.69 -13.67
CA ILE A 433 -24.18 -2.47 -14.17
C ILE A 433 -23.18 -1.44 -14.70
N HIS A 434 -21.93 -1.83 -14.95
CA HIS A 434 -20.88 -0.92 -15.45
C HIS A 434 -21.34 -0.08 -16.63
N ASP A 435 -21.91 -0.68 -17.67
CA ASP A 435 -22.34 0.04 -18.87
C ASP A 435 -23.49 1.02 -18.59
N ARG A 436 -24.36 0.68 -17.61
CA ARG A 436 -25.47 1.56 -17.21
C ARG A 436 -24.93 2.83 -16.54
N ILE A 437 -23.99 2.69 -15.61
CA ILE A 437 -23.42 3.85 -14.92
C ILE A 437 -22.45 4.62 -15.82
N ALA A 438 -21.76 3.96 -16.76
CA ALA A 438 -20.98 4.62 -17.80
C ALA A 438 -21.87 5.52 -18.68
N ALA A 439 -23.06 5.05 -19.07
CA ALA A 439 -24.04 5.83 -19.84
C ALA A 439 -24.58 7.06 -19.06
N LEU A 440 -24.46 7.08 -17.73
CA LEU A 440 -24.78 8.22 -16.87
C LEU A 440 -23.63 9.23 -16.74
N GLY A 441 -22.48 8.96 -17.36
CA GLY A 441 -21.28 9.84 -17.34
C GLY A 441 -20.23 9.47 -16.30
N ALA A 442 -20.27 8.25 -15.72
CA ALA A 442 -19.30 7.83 -14.71
C ALA A 442 -17.86 7.94 -15.24
N GLN A 443 -17.02 8.57 -14.44
CA GLN A 443 -15.56 8.57 -14.58
C GLN A 443 -14.99 7.54 -13.62
N PHE A 444 -14.29 6.54 -14.15
CA PHE A 444 -13.87 5.37 -13.37
C PHE A 444 -12.43 5.48 -12.89
N LYS A 445 -12.17 4.95 -11.67
CA LYS A 445 -10.84 4.64 -11.15
C LYS A 445 -10.74 3.14 -10.80
N PRO A 446 -9.58 2.50 -11.04
CA PRO A 446 -9.36 1.11 -10.64
C PRO A 446 -9.19 1.01 -9.12
N TYR A 447 -9.85 0.03 -8.52
CA TYR A 447 -9.75 -0.26 -7.10
C TYR A 447 -9.75 -1.78 -6.88
N ASN A 448 -8.58 -2.36 -6.57
CA ASN A 448 -8.37 -3.82 -6.48
C ASN A 448 -8.90 -4.57 -7.72
N GLY A 449 -8.57 -4.04 -8.91
CA GLY A 449 -9.02 -4.57 -10.21
C GLY A 449 -10.44 -4.19 -10.62
N TRP A 450 -11.28 -3.73 -9.69
CA TRP A 450 -12.64 -3.24 -9.99
C TRP A 450 -12.61 -1.81 -10.54
N GLU A 451 -13.42 -1.55 -11.57
CA GLU A 451 -13.71 -0.20 -12.01
C GLU A 451 -14.83 0.39 -11.14
N ARG A 452 -14.53 1.44 -10.39
CA ARG A 452 -15.48 2.16 -9.55
C ARG A 452 -15.71 3.56 -10.06
N ALA A 453 -16.98 4.01 -10.12
CA ALA A 453 -17.30 5.38 -10.46
C ALA A 453 -16.71 6.33 -9.41
N SER A 454 -15.80 7.21 -9.83
CA SER A 454 -15.18 8.22 -9.00
C SER A 454 -16.12 9.43 -8.83
N TRP A 455 -16.62 9.94 -9.96
CA TRP A 455 -17.57 11.03 -10.07
C TRP A 455 -18.33 10.93 -11.40
N TYR A 456 -19.36 11.76 -11.62
CA TYR A 456 -20.18 11.72 -12.82
C TYR A 456 -20.06 13.01 -13.64
N ALA A 457 -19.45 12.92 -14.81
CA ALA A 457 -19.31 14.02 -15.76
C ALA A 457 -20.64 14.34 -16.49
N LYS A 458 -20.77 15.59 -16.89
CA LYS A 458 -21.84 16.08 -17.80
C LYS A 458 -21.26 16.54 -19.11
N SER A 459 -22.13 16.72 -20.11
CA SER A 459 -21.71 17.27 -21.40
C SER A 459 -20.97 18.60 -21.20
N GLY A 460 -19.76 18.70 -21.76
CA GLY A 460 -18.90 19.89 -21.70
C GLY A 460 -17.90 19.90 -20.53
N ASP A 461 -17.92 18.90 -19.63
CA ASP A 461 -16.87 18.77 -18.62
C ASP A 461 -15.57 18.24 -19.26
N ASP A 462 -14.44 18.80 -18.83
CA ASP A 462 -13.12 18.29 -19.22
C ASP A 462 -12.82 16.99 -18.45
N THR A 463 -12.76 15.88 -19.17
CA THR A 463 -12.43 14.55 -18.65
C THR A 463 -11.06 14.07 -19.12
N SER A 464 -10.23 14.97 -19.66
CA SER A 464 -8.86 14.64 -20.06
C SER A 464 -7.98 14.23 -18.86
N GLU A 465 -6.95 13.45 -19.13
CA GLU A 465 -5.98 13.04 -18.13
C GLU A 465 -5.32 14.26 -17.47
N GLN A 466 -4.96 15.27 -18.25
CA GLN A 466 -4.32 16.50 -17.77
C GLN A 466 -5.20 17.26 -16.76
N SER A 467 -6.51 17.26 -16.94
CA SER A 467 -7.44 17.94 -16.02
C SER A 467 -7.40 17.38 -14.60
N THR A 468 -6.89 16.17 -14.41
CA THR A 468 -6.78 15.49 -13.10
C THR A 468 -5.42 15.68 -12.42
N GLN A 469 -4.45 16.27 -13.10
CA GLN A 469 -3.07 16.43 -12.61
C GLN A 469 -2.93 17.71 -11.77
N THR A 470 -3.58 17.77 -10.64
CA THR A 470 -3.50 18.90 -9.70
C THR A 470 -3.69 18.43 -8.25
N TRP A 471 -3.07 19.14 -7.32
CA TRP A 471 -3.26 18.99 -5.87
C TRP A 471 -4.48 19.76 -5.36
N ASN A 472 -4.94 20.77 -6.13
CA ASN A 472 -5.96 21.72 -5.72
C ASN A 472 -7.37 21.18 -5.94
N ARG A 473 -8.34 21.70 -5.16
CA ARG A 473 -9.78 21.48 -5.37
C ARG A 473 -10.34 22.26 -6.58
N ALA A 474 -9.55 22.50 -7.60
CA ALA A 474 -9.93 23.32 -8.76
C ALA A 474 -10.21 22.51 -10.03
N GLY A 475 -10.26 21.19 -9.93
CA GLY A 475 -10.53 20.31 -11.06
C GLY A 475 -12.00 20.32 -11.50
N PRO A 476 -12.30 19.87 -12.73
CA PRO A 476 -13.66 19.86 -13.28
C PRO A 476 -14.62 18.99 -12.45
N TRP A 477 -14.11 17.99 -11.76
CA TRP A 477 -14.88 17.10 -10.90
C TRP A 477 -15.44 17.79 -9.65
N GLN A 478 -14.81 18.86 -9.14
CA GLN A 478 -15.19 19.48 -7.86
C GLN A 478 -16.67 19.88 -7.81
N LYS A 479 -17.13 20.60 -8.83
CA LYS A 479 -18.53 21.00 -8.93
C LYS A 479 -19.48 19.81 -9.02
N ARG A 480 -19.06 18.71 -9.67
CA ARG A 480 -19.87 17.50 -9.81
C ARG A 480 -19.98 16.76 -8.50
N ILE A 481 -18.87 16.63 -7.77
CA ILE A 481 -18.85 16.03 -6.43
C ILE A 481 -19.74 16.84 -5.47
N GLU A 482 -19.70 18.17 -5.54
CA GLU A 482 -20.61 19.03 -4.75
C GLU A 482 -22.08 18.71 -5.09
N GLU A 483 -22.45 18.68 -6.38
CA GLU A 483 -23.81 18.37 -6.83
C GLU A 483 -24.26 16.97 -6.34
N GLU A 484 -23.36 15.98 -6.37
CA GLU A 484 -23.60 14.62 -5.89
C GLU A 484 -23.82 14.60 -4.37
N CYS A 485 -22.95 15.25 -3.60
CA CYS A 485 -23.09 15.36 -2.14
C CYS A 485 -24.41 16.07 -1.72
N LEU A 486 -24.75 17.15 -2.42
CA LEU A 486 -25.99 17.89 -2.14
C LEU A 486 -27.24 17.09 -2.58
N ALA A 487 -27.18 16.30 -3.64
CA ALA A 487 -28.28 15.40 -4.00
C ALA A 487 -28.53 14.33 -2.94
N VAL A 488 -27.48 13.72 -2.39
CA VAL A 488 -27.59 12.77 -1.26
C VAL A 488 -28.17 13.45 -0.02
N ARG A 489 -27.82 14.73 0.24
CA ARG A 489 -28.35 15.51 1.35
C ARG A 489 -29.83 15.86 1.19
N ASP A 490 -30.25 16.30 0.00
CA ASP A 490 -31.53 16.99 -0.20
C ASP A 490 -32.61 16.10 -0.82
N THR A 491 -32.22 15.09 -1.62
CA THR A 491 -33.11 14.16 -2.32
C THR A 491 -32.72 12.70 -2.10
N ALA A 492 -32.02 12.08 -3.07
CA ALA A 492 -31.47 10.75 -2.96
C ALA A 492 -30.29 10.56 -3.92
N GLY A 493 -29.33 9.74 -3.50
CA GLY A 493 -28.22 9.27 -4.31
C GLY A 493 -28.17 7.76 -4.41
N ILE A 494 -27.73 7.25 -5.59
CA ILE A 494 -27.41 5.83 -5.79
C ILE A 494 -25.95 5.67 -6.17
N LEU A 495 -25.25 4.75 -5.49
CA LEU A 495 -23.87 4.40 -5.77
C LEU A 495 -23.78 2.90 -6.04
N ASP A 496 -23.12 2.54 -7.15
CA ASP A 496 -22.65 1.18 -7.37
C ASP A 496 -21.33 0.96 -6.64
N LEU A 497 -21.27 -0.04 -5.78
CA LEU A 497 -20.09 -0.32 -4.94
C LEU A 497 -19.59 -1.75 -5.14
N PRO A 498 -18.97 -2.05 -6.32
CA PRO A 498 -18.45 -3.37 -6.60
C PRO A 498 -17.25 -3.73 -5.72
N GLY A 499 -17.07 -5.03 -5.51
CA GLY A 499 -15.87 -5.58 -4.87
C GLY A 499 -15.82 -5.49 -3.36
N PHE A 500 -16.87 -5.06 -2.65
CA PHE A 500 -16.91 -5.25 -1.22
C PHE A 500 -16.67 -6.72 -0.90
N SER A 501 -15.66 -6.98 -0.06
CA SER A 501 -15.30 -8.35 0.33
C SER A 501 -16.34 -8.93 1.25
N ARG A 502 -16.79 -10.14 0.97
CA ARG A 502 -17.88 -10.80 1.71
C ARG A 502 -17.55 -12.24 2.02
N TYR A 503 -17.65 -12.56 3.30
CA TYR A 503 -17.43 -13.93 3.76
C TYR A 503 -18.72 -14.46 4.39
N ARG A 504 -19.09 -15.69 4.05
CA ARG A 504 -20.19 -16.41 4.68
C ARG A 504 -19.64 -17.33 5.75
N LEU A 505 -20.08 -17.11 6.97
CA LEU A 505 -19.76 -17.93 8.14
C LEU A 505 -21.02 -18.70 8.55
N GLN A 506 -21.00 -20.04 8.49
CA GLN A 506 -22.19 -20.86 8.70
C GLN A 506 -21.89 -22.18 9.42
N GLY A 507 -22.65 -22.50 10.46
CA GLY A 507 -22.64 -23.79 11.15
C GLY A 507 -22.54 -23.69 12.66
N GLU A 508 -22.59 -24.84 13.32
CA GLU A 508 -22.56 -24.97 14.79
C GLU A 508 -21.25 -24.38 15.38
N GLY A 509 -21.35 -23.50 16.35
CA GLY A 509 -20.20 -22.84 17.00
C GLY A 509 -19.70 -21.57 16.29
N ALA A 510 -20.25 -21.19 15.13
CA ALA A 510 -19.84 -20.01 14.38
C ALA A 510 -19.95 -18.72 15.20
N ARG A 511 -21.05 -18.57 15.97
CA ARG A 511 -21.27 -17.41 16.84
C ARG A 511 -20.21 -17.29 17.93
N ASP A 512 -19.92 -18.37 18.64
CA ASP A 512 -18.97 -18.40 19.75
C ASP A 512 -17.54 -18.16 19.27
N TRP A 513 -17.18 -18.76 18.13
CA TRP A 513 -15.89 -18.50 17.50
C TRP A 513 -15.74 -17.03 17.11
N LEU A 514 -16.73 -16.44 16.44
CA LEU A 514 -16.68 -15.02 16.06
C LEU A 514 -16.62 -14.10 17.29
N LEU A 515 -17.40 -14.45 18.36
CA LEU A 515 -17.35 -13.72 19.61
C LEU A 515 -15.95 -13.72 20.24
N GLY A 516 -15.21 -14.80 20.16
CA GLY A 516 -13.82 -14.90 20.66
C GLY A 516 -12.83 -14.04 19.88
N LEU A 517 -13.08 -13.73 18.62
CA LEU A 517 -12.17 -12.96 17.77
C LEU A 517 -12.40 -11.44 17.84
N ILE A 518 -13.66 -11.00 17.90
CA ILE A 518 -13.99 -9.57 17.87
C ILE A 518 -13.85 -8.92 19.26
N THR A 519 -13.55 -7.63 19.29
CA THR A 519 -13.45 -6.87 20.57
C THR A 519 -14.80 -6.66 21.22
N GLY A 520 -15.88 -6.59 20.45
CA GLY A 520 -17.23 -6.26 20.88
C GLY A 520 -18.19 -7.46 20.96
N LYS A 521 -19.46 -7.22 20.66
CA LYS A 521 -20.55 -8.20 20.70
C LYS A 521 -20.95 -8.64 19.30
N VAL A 522 -21.27 -9.92 19.13
CA VAL A 522 -21.91 -10.40 17.91
C VAL A 522 -23.37 -9.92 17.85
N PRO A 523 -23.82 -9.33 16.74
CA PRO A 523 -25.21 -8.88 16.60
C PRO A 523 -26.22 -10.01 16.78
N LYS A 524 -27.43 -9.66 17.28
CA LYS A 524 -28.58 -10.58 17.32
C LYS A 524 -29.09 -10.85 15.90
N THR A 525 -29.73 -11.99 15.69
CA THR A 525 -30.42 -12.32 14.43
C THR A 525 -31.32 -11.17 13.97
N GLY A 526 -31.29 -10.84 12.68
CA GLY A 526 -31.98 -9.71 12.08
C GLY A 526 -31.29 -8.34 12.25
N ARG A 527 -30.10 -8.32 12.87
CA ARG A 527 -29.32 -7.11 13.12
C ARG A 527 -27.98 -7.17 12.40
N ILE A 528 -27.44 -5.97 12.14
CA ILE A 528 -26.06 -5.77 11.63
C ILE A 528 -25.31 -4.86 12.60
N GLY A 529 -24.00 -5.03 12.72
CA GLY A 529 -23.15 -4.17 13.54
C GLY A 529 -21.72 -4.18 13.08
N LEU A 530 -20.95 -3.18 13.45
CA LEU A 530 -19.52 -3.13 13.23
C LEU A 530 -18.78 -3.99 14.26
N ALA A 531 -17.80 -4.73 13.80
CA ALA A 531 -16.89 -5.54 14.60
C ALA A 531 -15.44 -5.14 14.28
N TYR A 532 -14.63 -4.98 15.32
CA TYR A 532 -13.21 -4.72 15.22
C TYR A 532 -12.42 -5.94 15.64
N PHE A 533 -11.36 -6.21 14.90
CA PHE A 533 -10.45 -7.33 15.12
C PHE A 533 -9.09 -6.78 15.51
N ALA A 534 -8.56 -7.28 16.62
CA ALA A 534 -7.26 -6.84 17.14
C ALA A 534 -6.21 -7.94 17.00
N ASP A 535 -4.93 -7.54 16.93
CA ASP A 535 -3.79 -8.43 17.11
C ASP A 535 -3.46 -8.60 18.61
N ASP A 536 -2.44 -9.40 18.91
CA ASP A 536 -2.01 -9.66 20.31
C ASP A 536 -1.47 -8.41 21.03
N LYS A 537 -1.10 -7.37 20.27
CA LYS A 537 -0.67 -6.06 20.78
C LYS A 537 -1.84 -5.07 20.94
N GLY A 538 -3.09 -5.48 20.64
CA GLY A 538 -4.30 -4.64 20.70
C GLY A 538 -4.44 -3.67 19.52
N ARG A 539 -3.66 -3.85 18.43
CA ARG A 539 -3.69 -2.99 17.25
C ARG A 539 -4.82 -3.39 16.30
N ILE A 540 -5.28 -2.43 15.50
CA ILE A 540 -6.41 -2.60 14.58
C ILE A 540 -5.97 -3.42 13.37
N VAL A 541 -6.38 -4.68 13.30
CA VAL A 541 -6.14 -5.53 12.12
C VAL A 541 -7.13 -5.17 11.01
N THR A 542 -8.42 -5.17 11.33
CA THR A 542 -9.49 -4.83 10.39
C THR A 542 -10.80 -4.46 11.09
N GLU A 543 -11.70 -3.86 10.33
CA GLU A 543 -13.09 -3.61 10.66
C GLU A 543 -13.99 -4.40 9.70
N MET A 544 -15.01 -5.08 10.21
CA MET A 544 -16.02 -5.71 9.37
C MET A 544 -17.42 -5.36 9.86
N SER A 545 -18.36 -5.21 8.95
CA SER A 545 -19.76 -5.27 9.30
C SER A 545 -20.19 -6.74 9.41
N VAL A 546 -20.87 -7.07 10.49
CA VAL A 546 -21.39 -8.41 10.78
C VAL A 546 -22.89 -8.39 10.67
N MET A 547 -23.44 -9.07 9.67
CA MET A 547 -24.88 -9.25 9.46
C MET A 547 -25.30 -10.64 9.94
N ALA A 548 -26.07 -10.71 11.01
CA ALA A 548 -26.57 -11.96 11.59
C ALA A 548 -27.91 -12.35 10.94
N LEU A 549 -27.86 -13.27 9.97
CA LEU A 549 -29.05 -13.76 9.25
C LEU A 549 -29.85 -14.76 10.09
N GLU A 550 -29.15 -15.69 10.75
CA GLU A 550 -29.68 -16.69 11.64
C GLU A 550 -28.76 -16.82 12.88
N GLU A 551 -29.08 -17.71 13.79
CA GLU A 551 -28.29 -17.91 15.01
C GLU A 551 -26.83 -18.28 14.72
N ASN A 552 -26.61 -19.10 13.68
CA ASN A 552 -25.29 -19.56 13.26
C ASN A 552 -25.01 -19.31 11.76
N LEU A 553 -25.58 -18.24 11.21
CA LEU A 553 -25.35 -17.81 9.82
C LEU A 553 -25.09 -16.30 9.79
N PHE A 554 -23.88 -15.95 9.35
CA PHE A 554 -23.41 -14.55 9.28
C PHE A 554 -22.85 -14.23 7.91
N PHE A 555 -23.04 -12.97 7.47
CA PHE A 555 -22.22 -12.36 6.44
C PHE A 555 -21.29 -11.33 7.10
N LEU A 556 -20.01 -11.47 6.81
CA LEU A 556 -18.96 -10.53 7.20
C LEU A 556 -18.59 -9.70 5.97
N THR A 557 -18.66 -8.39 6.05
CA THR A 557 -18.35 -7.50 4.91
C THR A 557 -17.22 -6.55 5.30
N THR A 558 -16.20 -6.44 4.46
CA THR A 558 -15.03 -5.58 4.65
C THR A 558 -14.62 -4.86 3.36
N ALA A 559 -13.56 -4.04 3.41
CA ALA A 559 -13.07 -3.28 2.28
C ALA A 559 -12.65 -4.20 1.11
N ALA A 560 -12.84 -3.73 -0.12
CA ALA A 560 -12.52 -4.51 -1.31
C ALA A 560 -11.04 -4.90 -1.42
N THR A 561 -10.14 -4.01 -1.01
CA THR A 561 -8.71 -4.30 -1.02
C THR A 561 -8.28 -5.30 0.06
N ALA A 562 -9.10 -5.51 1.08
CA ALA A 562 -8.81 -6.41 2.21
C ALA A 562 -9.16 -7.87 1.93
N GLN A 563 -9.72 -8.21 0.76
CA GLN A 563 -10.32 -9.52 0.49
C GLN A 563 -9.46 -10.70 0.94
N TRP A 564 -8.24 -10.80 0.45
CA TRP A 564 -7.35 -11.91 0.82
C TRP A 564 -6.67 -11.72 2.18
N HIS A 565 -6.41 -10.48 2.58
CA HIS A 565 -5.84 -10.19 3.90
C HIS A 565 -6.77 -10.65 5.03
N ASP A 566 -8.02 -10.22 4.97
CA ASP A 566 -8.98 -10.50 6.04
C ASP A 566 -9.43 -11.96 6.02
N PHE A 567 -9.60 -12.54 4.82
CA PHE A 567 -9.93 -13.96 4.70
C PHE A 567 -8.83 -14.85 5.27
N ALA A 568 -7.56 -14.58 4.92
CA ALA A 568 -6.41 -15.31 5.46
C ALA A 568 -6.29 -15.15 6.98
N TRP A 569 -6.57 -13.95 7.50
CA TRP A 569 -6.58 -13.72 8.94
C TRP A 569 -7.67 -14.53 9.65
N LEU A 570 -8.87 -14.56 9.13
CA LEU A 570 -9.97 -15.38 9.66
C LEU A 570 -9.64 -16.88 9.58
N GLN A 571 -9.13 -17.36 8.44
CA GLN A 571 -8.72 -18.75 8.24
C GLN A 571 -7.64 -19.20 9.25
N LYS A 572 -6.65 -18.33 9.53
CA LYS A 572 -5.58 -18.61 10.51
C LYS A 572 -6.14 -18.93 11.90
N HIS A 573 -7.32 -18.42 12.24
CA HIS A 573 -7.94 -18.58 13.54
C HIS A 573 -9.06 -19.63 13.56
N LEU A 574 -9.27 -20.37 12.46
CA LEU A 574 -10.24 -21.47 12.44
C LEU A 574 -9.77 -22.65 13.30
N PRO A 575 -10.61 -23.17 14.19
CA PRO A 575 -10.31 -24.42 14.88
C PRO A 575 -10.16 -25.60 13.90
N LYS A 576 -9.23 -26.50 14.17
CA LYS A 576 -9.05 -27.70 13.32
C LYS A 576 -10.29 -28.63 13.28
N ASP A 577 -11.11 -28.57 14.32
CA ASP A 577 -12.34 -29.35 14.52
C ASP A 577 -13.61 -28.52 14.33
N ALA A 578 -13.52 -27.38 13.63
CA ALA A 578 -14.68 -26.53 13.37
C ALA A 578 -15.84 -27.28 12.71
N ARG A 579 -17.05 -27.11 13.27
CA ARG A 579 -18.31 -27.64 12.71
C ARG A 579 -19.06 -26.60 11.87
N PHE A 580 -18.38 -25.55 11.48
CA PHE A 580 -18.86 -24.46 10.65
C PHE A 580 -17.90 -24.20 9.49
N THR A 581 -18.39 -23.56 8.44
CA THR A 581 -17.62 -23.17 7.26
C THR A 581 -17.45 -21.68 7.20
N LEU A 582 -16.35 -21.26 6.58
CA LEU A 582 -16.04 -19.89 6.22
C LEU A 582 -15.73 -19.86 4.73
N ASP A 583 -16.59 -19.23 3.94
CA ASP A 583 -16.50 -19.16 2.49
C ASP A 583 -16.33 -17.71 2.03
N ASP A 584 -15.40 -17.44 1.09
CA ASP A 584 -15.35 -16.18 0.36
C ASP A 584 -16.43 -16.20 -0.73
N VAL A 585 -17.41 -15.30 -0.63
CA VAL A 585 -18.54 -15.16 -1.55
C VAL A 585 -18.55 -13.77 -2.22
N THR A 586 -17.40 -13.13 -2.27
CA THR A 586 -17.25 -11.76 -2.79
C THR A 586 -17.73 -11.63 -4.23
N ASP A 587 -17.37 -12.56 -5.09
CA ASP A 587 -17.70 -12.50 -6.52
C ASP A 587 -19.14 -12.98 -6.84
N ASP A 588 -19.87 -13.56 -5.86
CA ASP A 588 -21.26 -14.01 -6.02
C ASP A 588 -22.29 -12.87 -5.81
N LEU A 589 -21.88 -11.79 -5.14
CA LEU A 589 -22.76 -10.75 -4.65
C LEU A 589 -22.33 -9.36 -5.11
N ALA A 590 -23.29 -8.51 -5.41
CA ALA A 590 -23.11 -7.09 -5.70
C ALA A 590 -23.80 -6.23 -4.63
N CYS A 591 -23.38 -4.95 -4.51
CA CYS A 591 -23.95 -3.98 -3.59
C CYS A 591 -24.22 -2.66 -4.28
N GLN A 592 -25.40 -2.14 -4.05
CA GLN A 592 -25.78 -0.78 -4.41
C GLN A 592 -26.18 -0.02 -3.15
N ILE A 593 -25.76 1.23 -3.01
CA ILE A 593 -26.12 2.09 -1.90
C ILE A 593 -27.17 3.09 -2.37
N LEU A 594 -28.34 3.10 -1.73
CA LEU A 594 -29.38 4.11 -1.92
C LEU A 594 -29.49 4.95 -0.66
N SER A 595 -29.16 6.23 -0.73
CA SER A 595 -29.13 7.12 0.44
C SER A 595 -29.73 8.49 0.14
N GLY A 596 -30.28 9.10 1.17
CA GLY A 596 -30.91 10.43 1.15
C GLY A 596 -32.35 10.38 1.66
N PRO A 597 -32.96 11.55 1.97
CA PRO A 597 -34.30 11.62 2.57
C PRO A 597 -35.42 10.99 1.72
N GLN A 598 -35.27 10.93 0.40
CA GLN A 598 -36.23 10.31 -0.50
C GLN A 598 -36.04 8.81 -0.71
N SER A 599 -34.97 8.21 -0.17
CA SER A 599 -34.66 6.79 -0.38
C SER A 599 -35.78 5.85 0.09
N ARG A 600 -36.48 6.18 1.20
CA ARG A 600 -37.64 5.41 1.66
C ARG A 600 -38.81 5.48 0.67
N ALA A 601 -39.11 6.66 0.15
CA ALA A 601 -40.20 6.84 -0.83
C ALA A 601 -39.92 6.06 -2.13
N ILE A 602 -38.68 6.08 -2.62
CA ILE A 602 -38.25 5.30 -3.78
C ILE A 602 -38.47 3.81 -3.55
N LEU A 603 -38.02 3.28 -2.40
CA LEU A 603 -38.19 1.87 -2.08
C LEU A 603 -39.65 1.46 -1.89
N ALA A 604 -40.47 2.35 -1.28
CA ALA A 604 -41.89 2.06 -1.07
C ALA A 604 -42.67 1.80 -2.36
N ASP A 605 -42.21 2.32 -3.51
CA ASP A 605 -42.84 2.11 -4.81
C ASP A 605 -42.52 0.74 -5.42
N ILE A 606 -41.45 0.07 -4.96
CA ILE A 606 -40.88 -1.07 -5.72
C ILE A 606 -40.56 -2.31 -4.86
N THR A 607 -40.75 -2.27 -3.53
CA THR A 607 -40.44 -3.41 -2.66
C THR A 607 -41.58 -3.78 -1.73
N ASP A 608 -41.62 -5.05 -1.31
CA ASP A 608 -42.49 -5.60 -0.28
C ASP A 608 -41.90 -5.52 1.14
N ALA A 609 -40.72 -4.88 1.29
CA ALA A 609 -40.01 -4.79 2.54
C ALA A 609 -40.73 -3.86 3.57
N ASP A 610 -40.60 -4.21 4.86
CA ASP A 610 -40.97 -3.29 5.94
C ASP A 610 -39.93 -2.18 6.12
N LEU A 611 -40.19 -1.01 5.53
CA LEU A 611 -39.28 0.13 5.57
C LEU A 611 -39.32 0.92 6.88
N SER A 612 -40.18 0.53 7.84
CA SER A 612 -40.24 1.11 9.19
C SER A 612 -39.20 0.53 10.17
N LYS A 613 -38.55 -0.58 9.81
CA LYS A 613 -37.54 -1.22 10.64
C LYS A 613 -36.44 -0.24 11.02
N PRO A 614 -35.94 -0.29 12.27
CA PRO A 614 -34.98 0.68 12.77
C PRO A 614 -33.59 0.53 12.10
N TRP A 615 -32.76 1.54 12.26
CA TRP A 615 -31.36 1.53 11.84
C TRP A 615 -30.59 0.31 12.41
N LEU A 616 -29.63 -0.20 11.65
CA LEU A 616 -28.87 -1.43 11.93
C LEU A 616 -29.73 -2.70 11.92
N THR A 617 -30.69 -2.78 11.00
CA THR A 617 -31.46 -4.00 10.70
C THR A 617 -31.26 -4.43 9.26
N HIS A 618 -31.59 -5.65 8.98
CA HIS A 618 -31.66 -6.18 7.62
C HIS A 618 -32.90 -7.07 7.46
N GLN A 619 -33.29 -7.31 6.22
CA GLN A 619 -34.38 -8.22 5.87
C GLN A 619 -34.27 -8.67 4.44
N PRO A 620 -34.74 -9.89 4.12
CA PRO A 620 -34.97 -10.29 2.74
C PRO A 620 -36.15 -9.52 2.16
N CYS A 621 -36.08 -9.19 0.87
CA CYS A 621 -37.20 -8.59 0.15
C CYS A 621 -37.13 -8.92 -1.35
N ARG A 622 -38.09 -8.38 -2.12
CA ARG A 622 -38.08 -8.46 -3.58
C ARG A 622 -38.15 -7.06 -4.20
N ILE A 623 -37.36 -6.89 -5.27
CA ILE A 623 -37.45 -5.74 -6.18
C ILE A 623 -37.41 -6.29 -7.60
N ALA A 624 -38.29 -5.85 -8.49
CA ALA A 624 -38.41 -6.38 -9.86
C ALA A 624 -38.51 -7.92 -9.92
N GLY A 625 -39.18 -8.54 -8.93
CA GLY A 625 -39.28 -10.01 -8.79
C GLY A 625 -38.00 -10.71 -8.31
N ARG A 626 -36.89 -10.00 -8.16
CA ARG A 626 -35.58 -10.53 -7.72
C ARG A 626 -35.46 -10.49 -6.19
N ARG A 627 -34.94 -11.57 -5.61
CA ARG A 627 -34.71 -11.66 -4.16
C ARG A 627 -33.38 -11.03 -3.81
N LEU A 628 -33.36 -10.15 -2.80
CA LEU A 628 -32.17 -9.49 -2.29
C LEU A 628 -32.23 -9.35 -0.77
N GLN A 629 -31.10 -8.99 -0.17
CA GLN A 629 -31.03 -8.58 1.24
C GLN A 629 -30.98 -7.05 1.30
N LEU A 630 -31.98 -6.47 1.92
CA LEU A 630 -32.10 -5.03 2.15
C LEU A 630 -31.54 -4.73 3.53
N VAL A 631 -30.48 -3.90 3.61
CA VAL A 631 -29.72 -3.65 4.83
C VAL A 631 -29.79 -2.18 5.17
N ARG A 632 -30.37 -1.83 6.32
CA ARG A 632 -30.54 -0.44 6.74
C ARG A 632 -29.31 0.09 7.47
N VAL A 633 -28.33 0.49 6.68
CA VAL A 633 -27.07 1.13 7.09
C VAL A 633 -26.76 2.30 6.17
N SER A 634 -25.82 3.16 6.55
CA SER A 634 -25.37 4.26 5.72
C SER A 634 -23.96 4.69 6.11
N PHE A 635 -23.04 4.62 5.17
CA PHE A 635 -21.69 5.16 5.32
C PHE A 635 -21.60 6.66 4.97
N VAL A 636 -22.64 7.23 4.37
CA VAL A 636 -22.74 8.67 4.06
C VAL A 636 -23.45 9.48 5.13
N GLY A 637 -24.06 8.82 6.13
CA GLY A 637 -24.68 9.48 7.27
C GLY A 637 -26.07 10.09 7.00
N GLU A 638 -26.76 9.66 5.95
CA GLU A 638 -28.15 9.97 5.63
C GLU A 638 -29.02 8.73 5.82
N LEU A 639 -30.35 8.90 5.80
CA LEU A 639 -31.28 7.78 5.65
C LEU A 639 -30.87 6.94 4.44
N GLY A 640 -30.71 5.62 4.62
CA GLY A 640 -30.24 4.82 3.50
C GLY A 640 -30.29 3.32 3.71
N TRP A 641 -30.10 2.62 2.61
CA TRP A 641 -30.04 1.17 2.53
C TRP A 641 -28.95 0.72 1.59
N GLU A 642 -28.35 -0.41 1.92
CA GLU A 642 -27.56 -1.23 1.01
C GLU A 642 -28.45 -2.34 0.44
N LEU A 643 -28.39 -2.50 -0.88
CA LEU A 643 -29.11 -3.52 -1.65
C LEU A 643 -28.09 -4.61 -2.02
N HIS A 644 -28.08 -5.71 -1.30
CA HIS A 644 -27.19 -6.84 -1.56
C HIS A 644 -27.88 -7.85 -2.45
N THR A 645 -27.48 -7.92 -3.71
CA THR A 645 -28.06 -8.76 -4.76
C THR A 645 -27.11 -9.89 -5.15
N LYS A 646 -27.63 -10.95 -5.74
CA LYS A 646 -26.80 -11.81 -6.59
C LYS A 646 -26.37 -11.02 -7.83
N VAL A 647 -25.17 -11.33 -8.33
CA VAL A 647 -24.59 -10.65 -9.52
C VAL A 647 -25.58 -10.61 -10.69
N ASP A 648 -26.22 -11.74 -11.03
CA ASP A 648 -27.16 -11.84 -12.14
C ASP A 648 -28.46 -11.01 -11.96
N ASP A 649 -28.80 -10.68 -10.72
CA ASP A 649 -30.03 -9.94 -10.40
C ASP A 649 -29.81 -8.42 -10.31
N THR A 650 -28.54 -7.98 -10.24
CA THR A 650 -28.15 -6.61 -9.94
C THR A 650 -28.70 -5.60 -10.96
N ALA A 651 -28.61 -5.93 -12.24
CA ALA A 651 -29.06 -5.05 -13.32
C ALA A 651 -30.57 -4.77 -13.25
N ALA A 652 -31.39 -5.80 -13.04
CA ALA A 652 -32.85 -5.64 -12.94
C ALA A 652 -33.26 -4.82 -11.70
N VAL A 653 -32.54 -5.00 -10.57
CA VAL A 653 -32.78 -4.22 -9.36
C VAL A 653 -32.39 -2.75 -9.57
N PHE A 654 -31.21 -2.48 -10.18
CA PHE A 654 -30.78 -1.13 -10.50
C PHE A 654 -31.80 -0.40 -11.39
N ASP A 655 -32.23 -1.04 -12.50
CA ASP A 655 -33.18 -0.46 -13.44
C ASP A 655 -34.52 -0.07 -12.77
N ALA A 656 -35.00 -0.91 -11.84
CA ALA A 656 -36.21 -0.63 -11.09
C ALA A 656 -36.04 0.55 -10.11
N VAL A 657 -34.91 0.59 -9.36
CA VAL A 657 -34.59 1.71 -8.46
C VAL A 657 -34.42 3.01 -9.24
N TRP A 658 -33.71 2.96 -10.35
CA TRP A 658 -33.47 4.14 -11.21
C TRP A 658 -34.77 4.70 -11.80
N ALA A 659 -35.62 3.84 -12.33
CA ALA A 659 -36.94 4.24 -12.88
C ALA A 659 -37.83 4.85 -11.78
N ALA A 660 -37.95 4.23 -10.61
CA ALA A 660 -38.73 4.76 -9.49
C ALA A 660 -38.13 6.06 -8.96
N GLY A 661 -36.81 6.17 -8.95
CA GLY A 661 -36.09 7.31 -8.42
C GLY A 661 -36.25 8.61 -9.18
N GLY A 662 -36.58 8.56 -10.48
CA GLY A 662 -36.70 9.73 -11.34
C GLY A 662 -37.62 10.82 -10.78
N LYS A 663 -38.83 10.46 -10.34
CA LYS A 663 -39.81 11.41 -9.72
C LYS A 663 -39.41 11.92 -8.35
N HIS A 664 -38.43 11.27 -7.70
CA HIS A 664 -37.92 11.62 -6.38
C HIS A 664 -36.56 12.35 -6.40
N GLY A 665 -36.07 12.71 -7.62
CA GLY A 665 -34.84 13.45 -7.80
C GLY A 665 -33.59 12.62 -7.54
N LEU A 666 -33.66 11.31 -7.74
CA LEU A 666 -32.49 10.40 -7.62
C LEU A 666 -31.37 10.82 -8.57
N LYS A 667 -30.16 10.88 -8.07
CA LYS A 667 -28.93 11.12 -8.83
C LYS A 667 -27.92 10.01 -8.57
N PRO A 668 -27.04 9.70 -9.54
CA PRO A 668 -25.87 8.88 -9.24
C PRO A 668 -24.88 9.69 -8.41
N PHE A 669 -24.07 9.02 -7.59
CA PHE A 669 -22.92 9.63 -6.94
C PHE A 669 -21.75 8.66 -6.90
N GLY A 670 -20.52 9.21 -6.86
CA GLY A 670 -19.28 8.45 -6.95
C GLY A 670 -18.54 8.32 -5.62
N MET A 671 -17.36 7.69 -5.70
CA MET A 671 -16.50 7.43 -4.54
C MET A 671 -15.94 8.72 -3.92
N GLU A 672 -15.72 9.78 -4.71
CA GLU A 672 -15.23 11.06 -4.18
C GLU A 672 -16.30 11.74 -3.32
N ALA A 673 -17.56 11.67 -3.75
CA ALA A 673 -18.69 12.14 -2.94
C ALA A 673 -18.87 11.29 -1.68
N LEU A 674 -18.73 9.95 -1.78
CA LEU A 674 -18.76 9.06 -0.63
C LEU A 674 -17.69 9.46 0.39
N ASP A 675 -16.46 9.74 -0.03
CA ASP A 675 -15.36 10.12 0.87
C ASP A 675 -15.61 11.46 1.57
N SER A 676 -16.11 12.47 0.84
CA SER A 676 -16.54 13.74 1.43
C SER A 676 -17.64 13.54 2.50
N LEU A 677 -18.65 12.73 2.16
CA LEU A 677 -19.80 12.51 3.06
C LEU A 677 -19.43 11.71 4.32
N ARG A 678 -18.55 10.70 4.19
CA ARG A 678 -18.14 9.87 5.35
C ARG A 678 -17.26 10.64 6.34
N ILE A 679 -16.35 11.53 5.84
CA ILE A 679 -15.41 12.25 6.70
C ILE A 679 -16.16 13.23 7.61
N GLU A 680 -17.22 13.86 7.14
CA GLU A 680 -18.11 14.72 7.95
C GLU A 680 -18.82 13.96 9.08
N LYS A 681 -18.97 12.65 8.95
CA LYS A 681 -19.49 11.72 9.95
C LYS A 681 -18.40 11.09 10.82
N ARG A 682 -17.13 11.41 10.61
CA ARG A 682 -15.98 10.77 11.28
C ARG A 682 -15.90 9.26 11.05
N TYR A 683 -16.51 8.76 9.96
CA TYR A 683 -16.39 7.36 9.60
C TYR A 683 -15.00 7.10 9.05
N ARG A 684 -14.37 6.06 9.56
CA ARG A 684 -12.97 5.75 9.31
C ARG A 684 -12.81 4.96 8.01
N ALA A 685 -11.75 5.24 7.27
CA ALA A 685 -11.35 4.46 6.10
C ALA A 685 -10.29 3.43 6.48
N TRP A 686 -10.44 2.21 5.95
CA TRP A 686 -9.46 1.14 6.14
C TRP A 686 -8.11 1.52 5.53
N LYS A 687 -7.02 1.23 6.25
CA LYS A 687 -5.62 1.58 5.97
C LYS A 687 -5.27 3.09 5.95
N GLY A 688 -6.24 3.97 5.88
CA GLY A 688 -6.02 5.38 6.20
C GLY A 688 -6.14 5.62 7.71
N ASP A 689 -7.37 5.53 8.21
CA ASP A 689 -7.71 5.80 9.61
C ASP A 689 -7.62 4.55 10.51
N LEU A 690 -7.64 3.35 9.92
CA LEU A 690 -7.61 2.05 10.59
C LEU A 690 -6.43 1.24 10.05
N SER A 691 -5.38 1.12 10.83
CA SER A 691 -4.18 0.35 10.48
C SER A 691 -3.55 -0.30 11.73
N THR A 692 -2.61 -1.21 11.50
CA THR A 692 -1.84 -1.82 12.59
C THR A 692 -0.80 -0.90 13.22
N ASP A 693 -0.68 0.36 12.78
CA ASP A 693 0.10 1.39 13.46
C ASP A 693 -0.60 1.93 14.71
N TYR A 694 -1.90 1.63 14.90
CA TYR A 694 -2.71 2.15 15.99
C TYR A 694 -3.45 1.04 16.73
N THR A 695 -3.61 1.23 18.05
CA THR A 695 -4.45 0.34 18.86
C THR A 695 -5.93 0.71 18.74
N ILE A 696 -6.80 -0.21 19.16
CA ILE A 696 -8.24 0.04 19.28
C ILE A 696 -8.54 1.29 20.13
N LEU A 697 -7.77 1.52 21.20
CA LEU A 697 -7.96 2.67 22.11
C LEU A 697 -7.44 3.97 21.47
N GLN A 698 -6.29 3.94 20.81
CA GLN A 698 -5.79 5.10 20.06
C GLN A 698 -6.76 5.51 18.96
N GLY A 699 -7.36 4.53 18.27
CA GLY A 699 -8.38 4.75 17.25
C GLY A 699 -9.70 5.32 17.76
N GLY A 700 -9.87 5.54 19.09
CA GLY A 700 -11.11 6.06 19.68
C GLY A 700 -12.28 5.09 19.50
N LEU A 701 -12.02 3.79 19.63
CA LEU A 701 -12.98 2.71 19.37
C LEU A 701 -13.43 1.99 20.64
N GLU A 702 -13.23 2.58 21.82
CA GLU A 702 -13.53 2.00 23.13
C GLU A 702 -14.99 1.54 23.26
N ARG A 703 -15.93 2.23 22.59
CA ARG A 703 -17.35 1.86 22.59
C ARG A 703 -17.66 0.52 21.91
N PHE A 704 -16.71 0.01 21.13
CA PHE A 704 -16.78 -1.27 20.45
C PHE A 704 -16.03 -2.38 21.19
N VAL A 705 -15.55 -2.10 22.42
CA VAL A 705 -14.91 -3.09 23.28
C VAL A 705 -15.88 -3.52 24.38
N ASP A 706 -16.16 -4.81 24.43
CA ASP A 706 -16.93 -5.39 25.54
C ASP A 706 -15.97 -5.91 26.63
N TRP A 707 -15.67 -5.04 27.57
CA TRP A 707 -14.77 -5.35 28.69
C TRP A 707 -15.30 -6.44 29.64
N ALA A 708 -16.62 -6.77 29.58
CA ALA A 708 -17.22 -7.83 30.39
C ALA A 708 -16.95 -9.23 29.83
N LYS A 709 -16.50 -9.35 28.60
CA LYS A 709 -16.10 -10.64 28.01
C LYS A 709 -14.92 -11.24 28.81
N PRO A 710 -14.92 -12.56 29.04
CA PRO A 710 -13.81 -13.22 29.74
C PRO A 710 -12.49 -13.04 28.96
N ASP A 711 -12.52 -13.18 27.65
CA ASP A 711 -11.35 -13.00 26.78
C ASP A 711 -11.78 -12.63 25.35
N PHE A 712 -10.87 -12.00 24.62
CA PHE A 712 -10.84 -11.82 23.16
C PHE A 712 -9.42 -11.46 22.73
N LYS A 713 -9.12 -11.64 21.44
CA LYS A 713 -7.76 -11.39 20.93
C LYS A 713 -7.34 -9.94 21.16
N GLY A 714 -6.18 -9.74 21.83
CA GLY A 714 -5.64 -8.42 22.17
C GLY A 714 -6.14 -7.83 23.49
N LYS A 715 -7.09 -8.46 24.22
CA LYS A 715 -7.68 -7.92 25.46
C LYS A 715 -6.63 -7.49 26.48
N ALA A 716 -5.68 -8.39 26.79
CA ALA A 716 -4.65 -8.10 27.80
C ALA A 716 -3.76 -6.91 27.45
N ALA A 717 -3.47 -6.68 26.15
CA ALA A 717 -2.72 -5.51 25.70
C ALA A 717 -3.54 -4.23 25.87
N LEU A 718 -4.81 -4.25 25.49
CA LEU A 718 -5.74 -3.11 25.64
C LEU A 718 -6.00 -2.75 27.10
N GLU A 719 -6.09 -3.74 28.00
CA GLU A 719 -6.21 -3.51 29.44
C GLU A 719 -4.98 -2.82 30.02
N ARG A 720 -3.76 -3.26 29.62
CA ARG A 720 -2.51 -2.58 30.00
C ARG A 720 -2.46 -1.15 29.50
N GLU A 721 -2.75 -0.93 28.22
CA GLU A 721 -2.78 0.43 27.65
C GLU A 721 -3.79 1.33 28.35
N LYS A 722 -4.99 0.82 28.67
CA LYS A 722 -5.99 1.54 29.41
C LYS A 722 -5.51 1.97 30.81
N GLN A 723 -4.75 1.12 31.50
CA GLN A 723 -4.18 1.41 32.82
C GLN A 723 -3.03 2.42 32.74
N GLN A 724 -2.18 2.32 31.69
CA GLN A 724 -1.02 3.21 31.51
C GLN A 724 -1.43 4.59 30.94
N GLY A 725 -2.59 4.68 30.31
CA GLY A 725 -3.06 5.84 29.57
C GLY A 725 -2.67 5.77 28.10
N VAL A 726 -3.56 6.23 27.26
CA VAL A 726 -3.38 6.24 25.79
C VAL A 726 -2.50 7.43 25.40
N THR A 727 -1.45 7.20 24.63
CA THR A 727 -0.48 8.25 24.25
C THR A 727 -0.92 9.10 23.08
N LYS A 728 -1.71 8.53 22.15
CA LYS A 728 -2.30 9.20 21.00
C LYS A 728 -3.80 8.96 20.97
N ARG A 729 -4.55 9.87 20.36
CA ARG A 729 -6.00 9.74 20.16
C ARG A 729 -6.42 10.19 18.78
N PHE A 730 -7.36 9.45 18.23
CA PHE A 730 -8.04 9.80 17.00
C PHE A 730 -8.94 11.04 17.22
N VAL A 731 -8.72 12.06 16.38
CA VAL A 731 -9.45 13.34 16.42
C VAL A 731 -10.04 13.69 15.07
N THR A 732 -11.05 14.58 15.10
CA THR A 732 -11.51 15.31 13.92
C THR A 732 -11.07 16.76 14.03
N LEU A 733 -10.55 17.28 12.94
CA LEU A 733 -10.07 18.66 12.83
C LEU A 733 -10.91 19.42 11.80
N ALA A 734 -11.35 20.63 12.15
CA ALA A 734 -11.77 21.61 11.16
C ALA A 734 -10.54 22.44 10.81
N VAL A 735 -10.18 22.45 9.53
CA VAL A 735 -8.96 23.08 9.03
C VAL A 735 -9.32 24.30 8.21
N ASP A 736 -8.66 25.42 8.49
CA ASP A 736 -8.77 26.66 7.68
C ASP A 736 -7.83 26.56 6.46
N ALA A 737 -8.02 25.50 5.69
CA ALA A 737 -7.22 25.19 4.51
C ALA A 737 -7.55 26.12 3.35
N GLY A 738 -6.55 26.47 2.55
CA GLY A 738 -6.71 27.19 1.30
C GLY A 738 -7.33 26.33 0.20
N GLU A 739 -6.65 26.20 -0.92
CA GLU A 739 -7.13 25.46 -2.09
C GLU A 739 -6.96 23.93 -2.00
N CYS A 740 -6.13 23.44 -1.07
CA CYS A 740 -5.83 22.03 -0.89
C CYS A 740 -6.32 21.54 0.47
N ASP A 741 -6.92 20.33 0.53
CA ASP A 741 -7.20 19.64 1.78
C ASP A 741 -5.95 18.93 2.31
N ALA A 742 -5.93 18.62 3.61
CA ALA A 742 -4.82 17.94 4.23
C ALA A 742 -4.65 16.50 3.68
N PRO A 743 -3.58 16.19 2.95
CA PRO A 743 -3.34 14.82 2.51
C PRO A 743 -2.99 13.89 3.69
N TYR A 744 -3.06 12.58 3.44
CA TYR A 744 -2.54 11.57 4.36
C TYR A 744 -1.11 11.90 4.80
N MET A 745 -0.83 11.75 6.12
CA MET A 745 0.45 12.07 6.76
C MET A 745 0.85 13.55 6.75
N SER A 746 -0.11 14.47 6.65
CA SER A 746 0.16 15.88 6.95
C SER A 746 0.49 16.05 8.43
N THR A 747 1.56 16.79 8.71
CA THR A 747 2.09 16.94 10.07
C THR A 747 1.25 17.91 10.88
N LEU A 748 0.89 17.54 12.10
CA LEU A 748 0.19 18.39 13.07
C LEU A 748 1.20 19.08 13.99
N TRP A 749 1.04 20.39 14.18
CA TRP A 749 1.95 21.24 14.94
C TRP A 749 1.26 21.98 16.09
N ARG A 750 1.96 22.08 17.20
CA ARG A 750 1.60 22.95 18.32
C ARG A 750 2.87 23.53 18.94
N ASP A 751 2.90 24.88 19.11
CA ASP A 751 4.03 25.59 19.73
C ASP A 751 5.40 25.22 19.11
N GLY A 752 5.45 25.07 17.77
CA GLY A 752 6.66 24.71 17.02
C GLY A 752 7.09 23.26 17.12
N GLN A 753 6.28 22.40 17.77
CA GLN A 753 6.54 20.97 17.91
C GLN A 753 5.58 20.14 17.09
N VAL A 754 6.05 19.03 16.52
CA VAL A 754 5.22 18.01 15.89
C VAL A 754 4.48 17.25 16.98
N VAL A 755 3.13 17.19 16.86
CA VAL A 755 2.25 16.60 17.88
C VAL A 755 1.34 15.50 17.33
N GLY A 756 1.39 15.22 16.03
CA GLY A 756 0.56 14.19 15.40
C GLY A 756 0.61 14.24 13.88
N GLU A 757 -0.27 13.47 13.27
CA GLU A 757 -0.42 13.33 11.82
C GLU A 757 -1.89 13.22 11.41
N THR A 758 -2.20 13.61 10.16
CA THR A 758 -3.51 13.36 9.55
C THR A 758 -3.56 11.95 8.96
N THR A 759 -4.72 11.31 9.07
CA THR A 759 -4.99 9.99 8.47
C THR A 759 -5.93 10.07 7.26
N SER A 760 -6.77 11.12 7.20
CA SER A 760 -7.64 11.46 6.07
C SER A 760 -7.87 12.97 6.04
N GLY A 761 -8.13 13.53 4.86
CA GLY A 761 -8.56 14.92 4.71
C GLY A 761 -9.36 15.10 3.43
N ASN A 762 -10.45 15.87 3.52
CA ASN A 762 -11.31 16.18 2.38
C ASN A 762 -12.16 17.42 2.67
N TRP A 763 -12.70 18.02 1.63
CA TRP A 763 -13.70 19.07 1.77
C TRP A 763 -15.06 18.47 2.11
N GLY A 764 -15.66 18.93 3.20
CA GLY A 764 -17.01 18.55 3.59
C GLY A 764 -18.05 19.47 2.99
N TYR A 765 -18.68 19.07 1.89
CA TYR A 765 -19.62 19.92 1.14
C TYR A 765 -20.90 20.26 1.93
N ARG A 766 -21.36 19.38 2.85
CA ARG A 766 -22.54 19.66 3.68
C ARG A 766 -22.21 20.60 4.84
N VAL A 767 -20.97 20.62 5.31
CA VAL A 767 -20.52 21.46 6.43
C VAL A 767 -19.76 22.71 5.97
N GLY A 768 -19.41 22.80 4.68
CA GLY A 768 -18.71 23.94 4.07
C GLY A 768 -17.32 24.19 4.66
N LYS A 769 -16.58 23.12 4.98
CA LYS A 769 -15.26 23.19 5.64
C LYS A 769 -14.33 22.10 5.15
N SER A 770 -13.04 22.39 5.19
CA SER A 770 -12.01 21.36 5.12
C SER A 770 -11.98 20.58 6.44
N VAL A 771 -12.09 19.26 6.35
CA VAL A 771 -12.12 18.33 7.47
C VAL A 771 -10.95 17.38 7.37
N ALA A 772 -10.21 17.23 8.46
CA ALA A 772 -9.19 16.20 8.56
C ALA A 772 -9.47 15.26 9.74
N LEU A 773 -9.17 14.00 9.56
CA LEU A 773 -9.07 13.01 10.63
C LEU A 773 -7.59 12.76 10.90
N GLY A 774 -7.22 12.47 12.13
CA GLY A 774 -5.81 12.26 12.46
C GLY A 774 -5.57 11.68 13.83
N MET A 775 -4.33 11.35 14.08
CA MET A 775 -3.83 10.91 15.39
C MET A 775 -3.08 12.08 16.06
N LEU A 776 -3.52 12.45 17.23
CA LEU A 776 -2.97 13.55 17.99
C LEU A 776 -2.50 13.06 19.36
N ARG A 777 -1.43 13.63 19.88
CA ARG A 777 -0.97 13.42 21.25
C ARG A 777 -2.15 13.60 22.22
N SER A 778 -2.36 12.66 23.14
CA SER A 778 -3.61 12.53 23.90
C SER A 778 -3.93 13.72 24.79
N ASP A 779 -2.90 14.41 25.33
CA ASP A 779 -3.05 15.63 26.14
C ASP A 779 -3.62 16.83 25.35
N LEU A 780 -3.43 16.83 24.02
CA LEU A 780 -3.96 17.86 23.11
C LEU A 780 -5.26 17.46 22.43
N ALA A 781 -5.71 16.23 22.56
CA ALA A 781 -6.94 15.71 21.94
C ALA A 781 -8.22 16.16 22.64
N VAL A 782 -8.26 17.44 23.04
CA VAL A 782 -9.38 18.07 23.75
C VAL A 782 -10.14 18.98 22.78
N PRO A 783 -11.48 18.89 22.70
CA PRO A 783 -12.26 19.79 21.85
C PRO A 783 -11.98 21.26 22.10
N GLY A 784 -11.78 22.02 21.02
CA GLY A 784 -11.41 23.44 21.07
C GLY A 784 -9.89 23.70 21.09
N THR A 785 -9.05 22.67 21.20
CA THR A 785 -7.60 22.85 21.08
C THR A 785 -7.26 23.37 19.68
N GLU A 786 -6.56 24.51 19.65
CA GLU A 786 -6.02 25.08 18.42
C GLU A 786 -4.64 24.51 18.13
N LEU A 787 -4.40 24.18 16.87
CA LEU A 787 -3.14 23.66 16.34
C LEU A 787 -2.99 24.05 14.87
N GLU A 788 -1.90 23.69 14.24
CA GLU A 788 -1.67 23.92 12.82
C GLU A 788 -1.50 22.58 12.08
N VAL A 789 -1.97 22.54 10.83
CA VAL A 789 -1.75 21.44 9.90
C VAL A 789 -0.80 21.93 8.79
N GLU A 790 0.27 21.19 8.53
CA GLU A 790 1.19 21.49 7.44
C GLU A 790 0.69 20.83 6.15
N ILE A 791 0.26 21.66 5.18
CA ILE A 791 -0.20 21.23 3.85
C ILE A 791 0.75 21.82 2.82
N PHE A 792 1.51 20.99 2.11
CA PHE A 792 2.50 21.38 1.10
C PHE A 792 3.48 22.49 1.58
N GLY A 793 3.90 22.38 2.87
CA GLY A 793 4.87 23.29 3.50
C GLY A 793 4.27 24.53 4.14
N ASP A 794 3.01 24.85 3.89
CA ASP A 794 2.31 25.94 4.54
C ASP A 794 1.53 25.43 5.77
N ARG A 795 1.44 26.25 6.81
CA ARG A 795 0.74 25.91 8.05
C ARG A 795 -0.61 26.59 8.12
N PHE A 796 -1.64 25.80 8.27
CA PHE A 796 -3.02 26.23 8.34
C PHE A 796 -3.59 25.99 9.74
N LYS A 797 -4.32 26.96 10.26
CA LYS A 797 -5.00 26.82 11.55
C LYS A 797 -5.99 25.66 11.51
N ALA A 798 -5.97 24.84 12.56
CA ALA A 798 -6.90 23.75 12.75
C ALA A 798 -7.41 23.72 14.19
N VAL A 799 -8.66 23.25 14.37
CA VAL A 799 -9.30 23.16 15.68
C VAL A 799 -9.84 21.76 15.89
N VAL A 800 -9.47 21.16 17.01
CA VAL A 800 -10.00 19.85 17.44
C VAL A 800 -11.50 19.96 17.68
N GLN A 801 -12.26 19.12 17.00
CA GLN A 801 -13.71 19.10 17.08
C GLN A 801 -14.19 18.17 18.21
N PRO A 802 -15.42 18.35 18.72
CA PRO A 802 -16.03 17.42 19.66
C PRO A 802 -16.06 15.98 19.12
N ASP A 803 -16.05 14.98 20.02
CA ASP A 803 -16.10 13.55 19.67
C ASP A 803 -17.50 13.12 19.18
N ARG A 804 -17.99 13.80 18.14
CA ARG A 804 -19.26 13.53 17.45
C ARG A 804 -19.17 13.96 15.98
N PRO A 805 -20.08 13.47 15.10
CA PRO A 805 -20.14 13.89 13.71
C PRO A 805 -20.26 15.41 13.56
N LEU A 806 -19.65 15.98 12.52
CA LEU A 806 -19.85 17.39 12.16
C LEU A 806 -21.20 17.61 11.46
N TRP A 807 -21.61 16.65 10.62
CA TRP A 807 -22.91 16.64 9.98
C TRP A 807 -23.87 15.76 10.77
N ASP A 808 -25.10 16.27 11.03
CA ASP A 808 -26.15 15.56 11.77
C ASP A 808 -25.61 14.92 13.08
N PRO A 809 -25.14 15.73 14.05
CA PRO A 809 -24.42 15.23 15.25
C PRO A 809 -25.21 14.20 16.05
N GLU A 810 -26.54 14.34 16.09
CA GLU A 810 -27.44 13.45 16.81
C GLU A 810 -27.93 12.25 16.00
N ASN A 811 -27.47 12.12 14.75
CA ASN A 811 -27.91 11.09 13.82
C ASN A 811 -29.42 11.05 13.56
N GLY A 812 -30.08 12.21 13.60
CA GLY A 812 -31.52 12.34 13.35
C GLY A 812 -31.89 11.95 11.94
N ARG A 813 -31.14 12.45 10.94
CA ARG A 813 -31.32 12.12 9.51
C ARG A 813 -31.03 10.65 9.22
N LEU A 814 -29.94 10.13 9.77
CA LEU A 814 -29.55 8.72 9.63
C LEU A 814 -30.62 7.76 10.17
N ARG A 815 -31.27 8.13 11.27
CA ARG A 815 -32.27 7.29 11.94
C ARG A 815 -33.70 7.54 11.50
N ALA A 816 -33.95 8.54 10.67
CA ALA A 816 -35.28 9.01 10.23
C ALA A 816 -36.19 7.89 9.67
#